data_72f1398b49d9513df35f56ab1ee35404
#
_entry.id   72f1398b49d9513df35f56ab1ee35404
#
_cell.length_a   1.000
_cell.length_b   1.000
_cell.length_c   1.000
_cell.angle_alpha   90.00
_cell.angle_beta   90.00
_cell.angle_gamma   90.00
#
_symmetry.space_group_name_H-M   'P 1'
#
loop_
_entity.id
_entity.type
_entity.pdbx_description
1 polymer ?
#
loop_
_entity_poly.entity_id
_entity_poly.type
_entity_poly.pdbx_seq_one_letter_code
_entity_poly.pdbx_strand_id
1 'polypeptide(L)'
;MTHPSRDGFRSDRSKGFGAVARWLTVPLLVAVTGVAVAQQYRSEVKVLEVAPPEQQGPEDPAELLKTTTDPYARSLLLRELAARAARDGDAEAAARYLEQALAQGGLSELAAEQMRNDLTRLYAATGKHDEVLRVLEPRFRAGAELGAEEFIALGSAYLQLGRHREAIRPLKAGIAKTLRPDESWRAALLAAHIGAKEYDAASALVSDLVREYPARGDYWLQWMALLMRAGQKQRAAAVLALAARQGHVNSEDDRMRLVALTAGVGAPFEAGSLMQRWMENGELPTTAGNWESLAGLWSNAREWSLAIEALEQALALKPRAQLYLQIAQLYMDREEYPQAAEALATAIDRGAASGSAFMTLGMAEYQQGLVDEAINAFRAAQQFAGSKQLATEWVEYLESGQAREQAMTAALNRAQREWGDAQVQLGRAVDQDIVQIGQPGGANAMQGRRLASTDPFTPVGAERPGNADGTIPAWDGGLMRQDWPAAYTEGAKLIDPFPQDQPQFEISARNVDQYGDKVSAGHRALMARYPDYRMPVYPTRRSVSYPQPIYEASKANRGRAKLLGSDALSGARLGFPFPRPENGVEIMWNHRTRYRGDSAQFQASQAVVHPDGDIPRQFKSNWKTYYRYANVSDPVDIDRNNILVYGVTWLSDSGRNPNFVVLFHETANSIEDPRKLWVLLVKVGRMLRIPPVGYDQPFPQSESLYFIDQIDMYNGAFDRYVWRLVGKREMYIPYNSYRLNDGRYRYDDTLKGRFINPEATRYELHCVWVIEATERGKKRHVFGKRIFYVDEDSWNVVLVENHDREGNLWRFQEGHLLQFYQRQATYSAPVVTYDLKDGRYFANFLTAEEPPPEFDVPGIDSQDFLPARVKVRFSR
;
A
#
# COMPACT_ATOMS: atom_id res chain seq x y z
N MET A 1 54.85 19.34 3.08
CA MET A 1 55.59 18.18 3.57
C MET A 1 54.57 17.23 4.21
N THR A 2 54.47 16.08 3.57
CA THR A 2 54.05 14.75 4.04
C THR A 2 52.63 14.52 4.54
N HIS A 3 51.84 13.96 3.61
CA HIS A 3 50.79 12.96 3.93
C HIS A 3 51.33 11.81 4.80
N PRO A 4 50.42 11.17 5.62
CA PRO A 4 50.12 9.80 5.21
C PRO A 4 48.62 9.40 5.33
N SER A 5 48.29 8.64 4.36
CA SER A 5 47.51 7.39 4.25
C SER A 5 46.14 7.27 4.91
N ARG A 6 45.16 7.08 4.02
CA ARG A 6 43.87 6.41 4.20
C ARG A 6 44.07 4.99 4.71
N ASP A 7 43.34 4.67 5.77
CA ASP A 7 42.79 3.33 6.05
C ASP A 7 41.46 3.48 6.77
N GLY A 8 40.51 3.07 6.25
CA GLY A 8 39.47 2.10 6.13
C GLY A 8 38.73 1.86 7.46
N PHE A 9 37.65 2.69 7.78
CA PHE A 9 36.59 2.22 8.67
C PHE A 9 35.40 1.82 7.79
N ARG A 10 35.35 0.55 7.39
CA ARG A 10 34.13 -0.12 6.94
C ARG A 10 33.25 -0.33 8.14
N SER A 11 32.19 0.45 8.23
CA SER A 11 31.10 0.22 9.17
C SER A 11 30.39 -1.10 8.84
N ASP A 12 30.57 -2.06 9.74
CA ASP A 12 29.90 -3.36 9.72
C ASP A 12 28.40 -3.19 10.10
N ARG A 13 27.58 -2.83 9.10
CA ARG A 13 26.11 -2.71 9.22
C ARG A 13 25.36 -3.93 8.65
N SER A 14 25.97 -5.12 8.66
CA SER A 14 25.37 -6.32 8.07
C SER A 14 25.05 -7.46 9.06
N LYS A 15 25.04 -7.21 10.37
CA LYS A 15 24.87 -8.30 11.36
C LYS A 15 23.44 -8.46 11.93
N GLY A 16 22.45 -7.76 11.41
CA GLY A 16 21.06 -7.91 11.88
C GLY A 16 20.12 -8.72 10.95
N PHE A 17 20.46 -8.85 9.68
CA PHE A 17 19.63 -9.58 8.70
C PHE A 17 20.31 -10.82 8.12
N GLY A 18 21.55 -11.11 8.51
CA GLY A 18 22.33 -12.22 8.00
C GLY A 18 21.95 -13.62 8.53
N ALA A 19 21.20 -13.70 9.62
CA ALA A 19 20.84 -14.98 10.21
C ALA A 19 19.76 -15.73 9.40
N VAL A 20 18.83 -15.01 8.77
CA VAL A 20 17.77 -15.65 7.97
C VAL A 20 18.26 -16.05 6.57
N ALA A 21 19.26 -15.37 6.03
CA ALA A 21 19.82 -15.70 4.71
C ALA A 21 20.88 -16.83 4.73
N ARG A 22 21.51 -17.11 5.88
CA ARG A 22 22.49 -18.22 6.02
C ARG A 22 21.88 -19.62 6.12
N TRP A 23 20.58 -19.74 6.37
CA TRP A 23 19.88 -21.02 6.50
C TRP A 23 19.40 -21.60 5.17
N LEU A 24 19.57 -20.90 4.06
CA LEU A 24 19.19 -21.37 2.73
C LEU A 24 20.31 -22.12 1.97
N THR A 25 21.49 -22.22 2.54
CA THR A 25 22.54 -23.11 2.06
C THR A 25 22.73 -24.25 3.01
N VAL A 26 21.78 -25.19 3.02
CA VAL A 26 22.11 -26.58 3.34
C VAL A 26 22.96 -27.05 2.17
N PRO A 27 24.24 -27.38 2.34
CA PRO A 27 24.84 -28.27 1.40
C PRO A 27 23.90 -29.48 1.41
N LEU A 28 23.27 -29.82 0.28
CA LEU A 28 22.91 -31.16 0.03
C LEU A 28 24.24 -31.90 0.23
N LEU A 29 24.43 -32.49 1.40
CA LEU A 29 25.22 -33.68 1.49
C LEU A 29 24.44 -34.69 0.65
N VAL A 30 24.65 -34.60 -0.68
CA VAL A 30 24.88 -35.78 -1.42
C VAL A 30 26.26 -36.25 -0.87
N ALA A 31 26.26 -36.60 0.43
CA ALA A 31 27.09 -37.67 0.83
C ALA A 31 26.61 -38.80 -0.09
N VAL A 32 27.31 -38.81 -1.20
CA VAL A 32 27.28 -39.92 -2.10
C VAL A 32 27.37 -41.16 -1.23
N THR A 33 26.21 -41.76 -1.04
CA THR A 33 26.15 -43.18 -0.77
C THR A 33 26.59 -43.91 -2.06
N GLY A 34 27.56 -43.37 -2.76
CA GLY A 34 28.27 -44.04 -3.81
C GLY A 34 29.06 -45.26 -3.28
N VAL A 35 29.37 -45.26 -1.99
CA VAL A 35 29.98 -46.41 -1.33
C VAL A 35 28.93 -47.48 -0.94
N ALA A 36 27.71 -47.12 -0.64
CA ALA A 36 26.65 -48.06 -0.31
C ALA A 36 26.08 -48.78 -1.54
N VAL A 37 26.04 -48.11 -2.72
CA VAL A 37 25.62 -48.77 -3.96
C VAL A 37 26.70 -49.78 -4.42
N ALA A 38 27.99 -49.55 -4.17
CA ALA A 38 29.03 -50.50 -4.47
C ALA A 38 29.04 -51.75 -3.53
N GLN A 39 28.55 -51.62 -2.33
CA GLN A 39 28.46 -52.74 -1.39
C GLN A 39 27.20 -53.63 -1.53
N GLN A 40 26.13 -53.13 -2.14
CA GLN A 40 24.90 -53.93 -2.36
C GLN A 40 24.90 -54.68 -3.71
N TYR A 41 25.82 -54.42 -4.61
CA TYR A 41 26.06 -55.22 -5.83
C TYR A 41 26.92 -56.43 -5.57
N ARG A 42 26.83 -57.08 -4.39
CA ARG A 42 27.22 -58.48 -4.23
C ARG A 42 25.96 -59.34 -4.48
N SER A 43 25.29 -59.16 -5.62
CA SER A 43 24.42 -60.20 -6.11
C SER A 43 25.29 -61.28 -6.70
N GLU A 44 25.14 -62.47 -6.18
CA GLU A 44 25.74 -63.70 -6.70
C GLU A 44 25.62 -63.72 -8.23
N VAL A 45 26.74 -63.68 -8.92
CA VAL A 45 26.82 -64.03 -10.32
C VAL A 45 26.43 -65.50 -10.37
N LYS A 46 25.15 -65.80 -10.62
CA LYS A 46 24.73 -67.18 -10.96
C LYS A 46 25.31 -67.48 -12.33
N VAL A 47 26.52 -67.93 -12.30
CA VAL A 47 27.09 -68.59 -13.47
C VAL A 47 26.24 -69.86 -13.74
N LEU A 48 25.54 -69.86 -14.84
CA LEU A 48 24.86 -71.08 -15.29
C LEU A 48 25.86 -72.26 -15.36
N GLU A 49 25.75 -73.23 -14.45
CA GLU A 49 26.43 -74.48 -14.50
C GLU A 49 25.99 -75.20 -15.75
N VAL A 50 26.85 -75.22 -16.77
CA VAL A 50 26.78 -76.14 -17.84
C VAL A 50 27.36 -77.40 -17.27
N ALA A 51 26.57 -78.54 -17.21
CA ALA A 51 27.00 -79.85 -16.77
C ALA A 51 28.23 -80.23 -17.59
N PRO A 52 29.32 -80.71 -16.95
CA PRO A 52 30.50 -81.13 -17.64
C PRO A 52 30.26 -82.48 -18.41
N PRO A 53 30.84 -82.68 -19.60
CA PRO A 53 31.01 -83.99 -20.19
C PRO A 53 31.97 -84.79 -19.32
N GLU A 54 31.67 -86.11 -19.11
CA GLU A 54 32.47 -87.01 -18.31
C GLU A 54 33.89 -87.15 -18.90
N GLN A 55 34.91 -87.04 -18.00
CA GLN A 55 36.22 -87.61 -18.05
C GLN A 55 37.21 -87.11 -19.09
N GLN A 56 37.86 -86.07 -18.77
CA GLN A 56 39.33 -85.90 -18.86
C GLN A 56 39.69 -84.68 -17.93
N GLY A 57 40.80 -84.81 -17.13
CA GLY A 57 41.09 -83.70 -16.10
C GLY A 57 41.12 -82.36 -16.71
N PRO A 58 40.83 -81.30 -15.92
CA PRO A 58 40.60 -79.95 -16.48
C PRO A 58 41.90 -79.49 -17.14
N GLU A 59 42.04 -79.62 -18.47
CA GLU A 59 43.02 -78.82 -19.21
C GLU A 59 42.71 -77.35 -18.88
N ASP A 60 43.77 -76.65 -18.44
CA ASP A 60 43.61 -75.21 -18.03
C ASP A 60 43.05 -74.45 -19.23
N PRO A 61 41.91 -73.80 -19.17
CA PRO A 61 41.35 -72.94 -20.24
C PRO A 61 42.35 -72.00 -20.87
N ALA A 62 43.34 -71.58 -20.13
CA ALA A 62 44.39 -70.65 -20.58
C ALA A 62 45.36 -71.35 -21.52
N GLU A 63 45.64 -72.64 -21.30
CA GLU A 63 46.47 -73.46 -22.18
C GLU A 63 45.71 -73.85 -23.44
N LEU A 64 44.47 -74.24 -23.30
CA LEU A 64 43.57 -74.56 -24.43
C LEU A 64 43.37 -73.36 -25.37
N LEU A 65 43.32 -72.16 -24.83
CA LEU A 65 43.18 -70.93 -25.63
C LEU A 65 44.39 -70.70 -26.57
N LYS A 66 45.61 -71.26 -26.28
CA LYS A 66 46.77 -71.11 -27.10
C LYS A 66 46.75 -72.01 -28.34
N THR A 67 46.08 -73.12 -28.26
CA THR A 67 46.02 -74.14 -29.32
C THR A 67 44.72 -74.10 -30.17
N THR A 68 43.64 -73.50 -29.63
CA THR A 68 42.34 -73.43 -30.29
C THR A 68 42.36 -72.31 -31.33
N THR A 69 41.99 -72.65 -32.56
CA THR A 69 41.91 -71.72 -33.71
C THR A 69 40.45 -71.37 -34.09
N ASP A 70 39.52 -72.13 -33.68
CA ASP A 70 38.12 -71.88 -33.98
C ASP A 70 37.60 -70.69 -33.21
N PRO A 71 37.05 -69.61 -33.82
CA PRO A 71 36.63 -68.38 -33.16
C PRO A 71 35.53 -68.58 -32.12
N TYR A 72 34.56 -69.49 -32.30
CA TYR A 72 33.50 -69.77 -31.36
C TYR A 72 34.06 -70.50 -30.11
N ALA A 73 34.89 -71.50 -30.26
CA ALA A 73 35.54 -72.21 -29.17
C ALA A 73 36.45 -71.27 -28.36
N ARG A 74 37.19 -70.42 -29.04
CA ARG A 74 37.99 -69.33 -28.35
C ARG A 74 37.10 -68.41 -27.52
N SER A 75 35.97 -67.98 -28.04
CA SER A 75 35.08 -67.13 -27.30
C SER A 75 34.52 -67.81 -26.03
N LEU A 76 34.23 -69.08 -26.08
CA LEU A 76 33.78 -69.87 -24.91
C LEU A 76 34.90 -70.02 -23.86
N LEU A 77 36.14 -70.33 -24.28
CA LEU A 77 37.29 -70.38 -23.37
C LEU A 77 37.60 -69.06 -22.69
N LEU A 78 37.53 -67.97 -23.42
CA LEU A 78 37.69 -66.66 -22.90
C LEU A 78 36.56 -66.27 -21.90
N ARG A 79 35.31 -66.75 -22.17
CA ARG A 79 34.20 -66.57 -21.23
C ARG A 79 34.43 -67.39 -19.94
N GLU A 80 34.98 -68.61 -20.03
CA GLU A 80 35.31 -69.41 -18.84
C GLU A 80 36.42 -68.74 -18.02
N LEU A 81 37.46 -68.17 -18.67
CA LEU A 81 38.53 -67.42 -18.03
C LEU A 81 37.95 -66.16 -17.36
N ALA A 82 37.02 -65.50 -18.01
CA ALA A 82 36.35 -64.35 -17.43
C ALA A 82 35.51 -64.71 -16.16
N ALA A 83 34.81 -65.84 -16.23
CA ALA A 83 34.05 -66.39 -15.08
C ALA A 83 34.96 -66.79 -13.92
N ARG A 84 36.18 -67.31 -14.23
CA ARG A 84 37.18 -67.63 -13.22
C ARG A 84 37.75 -66.35 -12.58
N ALA A 85 38.20 -65.42 -13.40
CA ALA A 85 38.70 -64.15 -12.91
C ALA A 85 37.66 -63.41 -12.07
N ALA A 86 36.37 -63.44 -12.43
CA ALA A 86 35.30 -62.83 -11.65
C ALA A 86 35.08 -63.52 -10.27
N ARG A 87 35.22 -64.85 -10.22
CA ARG A 87 35.17 -65.58 -8.95
C ARG A 87 36.39 -65.29 -8.05
N ASP A 88 37.53 -65.07 -8.65
CA ASP A 88 38.78 -64.69 -7.95
C ASP A 88 38.79 -63.22 -7.49
N GLY A 89 37.78 -62.47 -7.85
CA GLY A 89 37.59 -61.06 -7.48
C GLY A 89 38.36 -60.07 -8.44
N ASP A 90 38.98 -60.59 -9.49
CA ASP A 90 39.67 -59.77 -10.51
C ASP A 90 38.68 -59.34 -11.62
N ALA A 91 37.84 -58.34 -11.30
CA ALA A 91 36.84 -57.81 -12.23
C ALA A 91 37.49 -57.19 -13.50
N GLU A 92 38.74 -56.70 -13.43
CA GLU A 92 39.44 -56.11 -14.58
C GLU A 92 39.90 -57.20 -15.55
N ALA A 93 40.47 -58.30 -15.07
CA ALA A 93 40.82 -59.44 -15.90
C ALA A 93 39.58 -60.07 -16.53
N ALA A 94 38.49 -60.21 -15.74
CA ALA A 94 37.21 -60.68 -16.23
C ALA A 94 36.67 -59.85 -17.40
N ALA A 95 36.70 -58.53 -17.26
CA ALA A 95 36.29 -57.59 -18.32
C ALA A 95 37.13 -57.71 -19.57
N ARG A 96 38.47 -57.76 -19.44
CA ARG A 96 39.38 -57.98 -20.54
C ARG A 96 39.11 -59.29 -21.30
N TYR A 97 38.86 -60.37 -20.61
CA TYR A 97 38.55 -61.65 -21.23
C TYR A 97 37.18 -61.61 -21.97
N LEU A 98 36.19 -60.96 -21.45
CA LEU A 98 34.90 -60.81 -22.16
C LEU A 98 35.04 -59.87 -23.40
N GLU A 99 35.81 -58.81 -23.33
CA GLU A 99 36.15 -58.03 -24.52
C GLU A 99 36.82 -58.82 -25.61
N GLN A 100 37.81 -59.64 -25.24
CA GLN A 100 38.51 -60.52 -26.19
C GLN A 100 37.57 -61.58 -26.76
N ALA A 101 36.65 -62.14 -25.96
CA ALA A 101 35.62 -63.09 -26.38
C ALA A 101 34.70 -62.49 -27.45
N LEU A 102 34.22 -61.28 -27.20
CA LEU A 102 33.35 -60.56 -28.12
C LEU A 102 34.07 -60.19 -29.44
N ALA A 103 35.35 -59.92 -29.36
CA ALA A 103 36.19 -59.56 -30.51
C ALA A 103 36.53 -60.77 -31.43
N GLN A 104 36.48 -62.06 -30.97
CA GLN A 104 36.76 -63.21 -31.77
C GLN A 104 35.76 -63.43 -32.92
N GLY A 105 34.51 -63.02 -32.74
CA GLY A 105 33.39 -63.33 -33.63
C GLY A 105 32.92 -64.82 -33.49
N GLY A 106 32.00 -65.21 -34.33
CA GLY A 106 31.47 -66.57 -34.32
C GLY A 106 30.40 -66.87 -33.29
N LEU A 107 30.09 -66.00 -32.36
CA LEU A 107 29.05 -66.09 -31.36
C LEU A 107 27.67 -65.87 -32.00
N SER A 108 26.68 -66.57 -31.51
CA SER A 108 25.28 -66.23 -31.80
C SER A 108 24.95 -64.87 -31.19
N GLU A 109 24.00 -64.14 -31.77
CA GLU A 109 23.61 -62.80 -31.22
C GLU A 109 23.20 -62.88 -29.79
N LEU A 110 22.48 -63.93 -29.39
CA LEU A 110 22.06 -64.17 -28.02
C LEU A 110 23.25 -64.36 -27.05
N ALA A 111 24.27 -65.16 -27.46
CA ALA A 111 25.46 -65.37 -26.64
C ALA A 111 26.32 -64.12 -26.55
N ALA A 112 26.47 -63.37 -27.65
CA ALA A 112 27.16 -62.09 -27.66
C ALA A 112 26.44 -61.04 -26.78
N GLU A 113 25.11 -61.03 -26.77
CA GLU A 113 24.32 -60.17 -25.92
C GLU A 113 24.47 -60.48 -24.42
N GLN A 114 24.46 -61.77 -24.06
CA GLN A 114 24.72 -62.16 -22.67
C GLN A 114 26.11 -61.73 -22.21
N MET A 115 27.15 -61.91 -23.06
CA MET A 115 28.50 -61.48 -22.73
C MET A 115 28.63 -59.93 -22.62
N ARG A 116 27.93 -59.20 -23.47
CA ARG A 116 27.83 -57.72 -23.35
C ARG A 116 27.16 -57.28 -22.03
N ASN A 117 26.14 -58.02 -21.59
CA ASN A 117 25.48 -57.72 -20.34
C ASN A 117 26.38 -57.99 -19.13
N ASP A 118 27.08 -59.12 -19.12
CA ASP A 118 28.05 -59.44 -18.09
C ASP A 118 29.20 -58.44 -18.06
N LEU A 119 29.71 -58.03 -19.22
CA LEU A 119 30.75 -57.03 -19.34
C LEU A 119 30.27 -55.64 -18.81
N THR A 120 29.05 -55.29 -19.13
CA THR A 120 28.44 -54.03 -18.64
C THR A 120 28.33 -54.00 -17.13
N ARG A 121 27.91 -55.15 -16.52
CA ARG A 121 27.83 -55.31 -15.06
C ARG A 121 29.22 -55.18 -14.42
N LEU A 122 30.25 -55.77 -15.01
CA LEU A 122 31.62 -55.65 -14.53
C LEU A 122 32.15 -54.21 -14.62
N TYR A 123 31.89 -53.51 -15.71
CA TYR A 123 32.27 -52.10 -15.84
C TYR A 123 31.53 -51.23 -14.86
N ALA A 124 30.25 -51.46 -14.65
CA ALA A 124 29.44 -50.71 -13.65
C ALA A 124 30.00 -50.98 -12.23
N ALA A 125 30.28 -52.25 -11.90
CA ALA A 125 30.83 -52.64 -10.60
C ALA A 125 32.23 -52.10 -10.32
N THR A 126 33.07 -51.93 -11.37
CA THR A 126 34.44 -51.40 -11.27
C THR A 126 34.53 -49.89 -11.47
N GLY A 127 33.36 -49.20 -11.61
CA GLY A 127 33.32 -47.74 -11.78
C GLY A 127 33.83 -47.22 -13.14
N LYS A 128 33.96 -48.09 -14.12
CA LYS A 128 34.37 -47.77 -15.49
C LYS A 128 33.20 -47.22 -16.32
N HIS A 129 32.72 -46.04 -15.92
CA HIS A 129 31.47 -45.45 -16.45
C HIS A 129 31.56 -45.10 -17.94
N ASP A 130 32.69 -44.63 -18.40
CA ASP A 130 32.96 -44.38 -19.83
C ASP A 130 32.82 -45.65 -20.68
N GLU A 131 33.31 -46.79 -20.16
CA GLU A 131 33.18 -48.10 -20.84
C GLU A 131 31.70 -48.58 -20.87
N VAL A 132 30.93 -48.34 -19.80
CA VAL A 132 29.50 -48.60 -19.80
C VAL A 132 28.81 -47.79 -20.92
N LEU A 133 29.15 -46.50 -21.07
CA LEU A 133 28.61 -45.68 -22.14
C LEU A 133 29.05 -46.20 -23.52
N ARG A 134 30.31 -46.60 -23.68
CA ARG A 134 30.83 -47.12 -24.93
C ARG A 134 30.07 -48.36 -25.43
N VAL A 135 29.61 -49.22 -24.50
CA VAL A 135 28.87 -50.43 -24.83
C VAL A 135 27.38 -50.14 -25.03
N LEU A 136 26.73 -49.34 -24.15
CA LEU A 136 25.27 -49.24 -24.10
C LEU A 136 24.72 -48.01 -24.86
N GLU A 137 25.46 -46.92 -24.94
CA GLU A 137 24.96 -45.70 -25.56
C GLU A 137 24.63 -45.86 -27.05
N PRO A 138 25.48 -46.51 -27.90
CA PRO A 138 25.15 -46.72 -29.31
C PRO A 138 23.90 -47.61 -29.49
N ARG A 139 23.72 -48.61 -28.66
CA ARG A 139 22.57 -49.51 -28.67
C ARG A 139 21.29 -48.75 -28.29
N PHE A 140 21.37 -47.96 -27.23
CA PHE A 140 20.28 -47.10 -26.78
C PHE A 140 19.88 -46.10 -27.85
N ARG A 141 20.84 -45.44 -28.50
CA ARG A 141 20.59 -44.48 -29.58
C ARG A 141 20.00 -45.13 -30.82
N ALA A 142 20.40 -46.36 -31.13
CA ALA A 142 19.85 -47.12 -32.23
C ALA A 142 18.43 -47.66 -31.95
N GLY A 143 17.90 -47.45 -30.74
CA GLY A 143 16.57 -47.97 -30.38
C GLY A 143 16.52 -49.45 -30.04
N ALA A 144 17.68 -50.09 -29.77
CA ALA A 144 17.71 -51.48 -29.35
C ALA A 144 16.98 -51.68 -28.03
N GLU A 145 16.32 -52.82 -27.86
CA GLU A 145 15.62 -53.16 -26.63
C GLU A 145 16.63 -53.57 -25.56
N LEU A 146 16.87 -52.65 -24.59
CA LEU A 146 17.71 -52.95 -23.45
C LEU A 146 16.89 -53.54 -22.29
N GLY A 147 17.53 -54.34 -21.44
CA GLY A 147 16.95 -54.85 -20.19
C GLY A 147 16.84 -53.72 -19.14
N ALA A 148 16.05 -53.97 -18.08
CA ALA A 148 15.88 -53.01 -17.00
C ALA A 148 17.22 -52.60 -16.37
N GLU A 149 18.07 -53.61 -16.04
CA GLU A 149 19.41 -53.40 -15.45
C GLU A 149 20.36 -52.62 -16.37
N GLU A 150 20.34 -52.90 -17.69
CA GLU A 150 21.15 -52.19 -18.67
C GLU A 150 20.74 -50.71 -18.75
N PHE A 151 19.45 -50.42 -18.73
CA PHE A 151 18.97 -49.03 -18.67
C PHE A 151 19.41 -48.31 -17.38
N ILE A 152 19.39 -49.02 -16.26
CA ILE A 152 19.85 -48.44 -14.99
C ILE A 152 21.35 -48.24 -15.01
N ALA A 153 22.13 -49.19 -15.50
CA ALA A 153 23.59 -49.09 -15.64
C ALA A 153 23.95 -47.91 -16.55
N LEU A 154 23.30 -47.77 -17.71
CA LEU A 154 23.47 -46.64 -18.61
C LEU A 154 23.17 -45.30 -17.93
N GLY A 155 22.01 -45.22 -17.26
CA GLY A 155 21.60 -43.99 -16.57
C GLY A 155 22.51 -43.65 -15.41
N SER A 156 22.96 -44.64 -14.65
CA SER A 156 23.89 -44.45 -13.54
C SER A 156 25.26 -43.97 -14.04
N ALA A 157 25.74 -44.53 -15.16
CA ALA A 157 26.99 -44.09 -15.79
C ALA A 157 26.90 -42.62 -16.23
N TYR A 158 25.83 -42.21 -16.87
CA TYR A 158 25.60 -40.80 -17.18
C TYR A 158 25.60 -39.92 -15.93
N LEU A 159 24.95 -40.37 -14.85
CA LEU A 159 24.85 -39.64 -13.58
C LEU A 159 26.23 -39.42 -12.96
N GLN A 160 27.09 -40.47 -12.90
CA GLN A 160 28.43 -40.40 -12.33
C GLN A 160 29.37 -39.51 -13.16
N LEU A 161 29.15 -39.40 -14.46
CA LEU A 161 29.87 -38.50 -15.35
C LEU A 161 29.32 -37.08 -15.39
N GLY A 162 28.35 -36.74 -14.49
CA GLY A 162 27.74 -35.42 -14.41
C GLY A 162 26.78 -35.07 -15.56
N ARG A 163 26.45 -36.04 -16.43
CA ARG A 163 25.56 -35.90 -17.60
C ARG A 163 24.11 -36.13 -17.19
N HIS A 164 23.63 -35.30 -16.23
CA HIS A 164 22.37 -35.48 -15.49
C HIS A 164 21.14 -35.58 -16.40
N ARG A 165 21.03 -34.73 -17.44
CA ARG A 165 19.87 -34.74 -18.35
C ARG A 165 19.80 -36.03 -19.17
N GLU A 166 20.94 -36.54 -19.62
CA GLU A 166 21.01 -37.75 -20.40
C GLU A 166 20.72 -39.01 -19.55
N ALA A 167 20.99 -38.96 -18.24
CA ALA A 167 20.66 -40.00 -17.28
C ALA A 167 19.12 -40.22 -17.11
N ILE A 168 18.31 -39.18 -17.26
CA ILE A 168 16.88 -39.26 -16.94
C ILE A 168 16.10 -40.26 -17.79
N ARG A 169 16.35 -40.27 -19.13
CA ARG A 169 15.60 -41.10 -20.05
C ARG A 169 15.86 -42.58 -19.82
N PRO A 170 17.11 -43.04 -19.72
CA PRO A 170 17.39 -44.49 -19.46
C PRO A 170 16.93 -44.88 -18.06
N LEU A 171 17.13 -44.06 -16.99
CA LEU A 171 16.65 -44.39 -15.66
C LEU A 171 15.11 -44.58 -15.62
N LYS A 172 14.36 -43.68 -16.28
CA LYS A 172 12.90 -43.85 -16.41
C LYS A 172 12.51 -45.10 -17.14
N ALA A 173 13.21 -45.45 -18.23
CA ALA A 173 12.95 -46.64 -19.01
C ALA A 173 13.21 -47.94 -18.18
N GLY A 174 14.31 -47.96 -17.41
CA GLY A 174 14.64 -49.06 -16.53
C GLY A 174 13.61 -49.31 -15.43
N ILE A 175 13.22 -48.20 -14.75
CA ILE A 175 12.20 -48.21 -13.71
C ILE A 175 10.85 -48.71 -14.27
N ALA A 176 10.46 -48.25 -15.46
CA ALA A 176 9.19 -48.62 -16.08
C ALA A 176 9.08 -50.08 -16.49
N LYS A 177 10.21 -50.79 -16.70
CA LYS A 177 10.26 -52.23 -17.05
C LYS A 177 10.07 -53.14 -15.83
N THR A 178 9.96 -52.58 -14.62
CA THR A 178 9.90 -53.40 -13.37
C THR A 178 8.67 -53.03 -12.56
N LEU A 179 7.87 -54.03 -12.16
CA LEU A 179 6.67 -53.85 -11.35
C LEU A 179 7.00 -53.27 -9.95
N ARG A 180 8.13 -53.64 -9.41
CA ARG A 180 8.65 -53.17 -8.11
C ARG A 180 10.11 -52.72 -8.31
N PRO A 181 10.32 -51.46 -8.75
CA PRO A 181 11.68 -50.95 -8.92
C PRO A 181 12.34 -50.76 -7.56
N ASP A 182 13.63 -51.05 -7.52
CA ASP A 182 14.45 -50.84 -6.32
C ASP A 182 14.44 -49.38 -5.91
N GLU A 183 14.46 -49.09 -4.61
CA GLU A 183 14.51 -47.72 -4.07
C GLU A 183 15.75 -46.96 -4.59
N SER A 184 16.91 -47.66 -4.76
CA SER A 184 18.14 -47.06 -5.28
C SER A 184 18.00 -46.55 -6.72
N TRP A 185 17.20 -47.20 -7.54
CA TRP A 185 16.93 -46.76 -8.92
C TRP A 185 16.16 -45.45 -8.97
N ARG A 186 15.17 -45.30 -8.05
CA ARG A 186 14.42 -44.06 -7.90
C ARG A 186 15.28 -42.97 -7.31
N ALA A 187 16.19 -43.30 -6.37
CA ALA A 187 17.16 -42.35 -5.83
C ALA A 187 18.11 -41.85 -6.91
N ALA A 188 18.56 -42.73 -7.83
CA ALA A 188 19.38 -42.34 -8.97
C ALA A 188 18.61 -41.38 -9.92
N LEU A 189 17.34 -41.70 -10.21
CA LEU A 189 16.50 -40.80 -11.04
C LEU A 189 16.26 -39.45 -10.34
N LEU A 190 16.07 -39.43 -9.03
CA LEU A 190 15.93 -38.24 -8.23
C LEU A 190 17.21 -37.40 -8.32
N ALA A 191 18.39 -38.00 -8.15
CA ALA A 191 19.67 -37.32 -8.29
C ALA A 191 19.85 -36.73 -9.70
N ALA A 192 19.44 -37.47 -10.75
CA ALA A 192 19.48 -36.98 -12.12
C ALA A 192 18.60 -35.74 -12.33
N HIS A 193 17.35 -35.73 -11.84
CA HIS A 193 16.46 -34.57 -11.91
C HIS A 193 17.00 -33.37 -11.12
N ILE A 194 17.57 -33.61 -9.93
CA ILE A 194 18.19 -32.55 -9.12
C ILE A 194 19.37 -31.93 -9.83
N GLY A 195 20.29 -32.75 -10.39
CA GLY A 195 21.43 -32.28 -11.12
C GLY A 195 21.08 -31.56 -12.41
N ALA A 196 20.02 -31.98 -13.10
CA ALA A 196 19.45 -31.31 -14.25
C ALA A 196 18.68 -30.01 -13.90
N LYS A 197 18.50 -29.71 -12.62
CA LYS A 197 17.69 -28.59 -12.07
C LYS A 197 16.19 -28.69 -12.42
N GLU A 198 15.68 -29.86 -12.65
CA GLU A 198 14.27 -30.16 -12.92
C GLU A 198 13.53 -30.38 -11.59
N TYR A 199 13.44 -29.35 -10.75
CA TYR A 199 12.97 -29.46 -9.37
C TYR A 199 11.50 -29.86 -9.25
N ASP A 200 10.65 -29.53 -10.23
CA ASP A 200 9.25 -29.96 -10.24
C ASP A 200 9.13 -31.47 -10.44
N ALA A 201 9.89 -32.04 -11.36
CA ALA A 201 9.93 -33.47 -11.60
C ALA A 201 10.56 -34.22 -10.42
N ALA A 202 11.61 -33.67 -9.84
CA ALA A 202 12.23 -34.21 -8.62
C ALA A 202 11.22 -34.19 -7.44
N SER A 203 10.47 -33.10 -7.28
CA SER A 203 9.45 -32.95 -6.23
C SER A 203 8.31 -33.95 -6.40
N ALA A 204 7.83 -34.20 -7.62
CA ALA A 204 6.83 -35.21 -7.91
C ALA A 204 7.30 -36.61 -7.52
N LEU A 205 8.55 -36.97 -7.89
CA LEU A 205 9.13 -38.26 -7.56
C LEU A 205 9.27 -38.47 -6.04
N VAL A 206 9.72 -37.44 -5.31
CA VAL A 206 9.83 -37.55 -3.83
C VAL A 206 8.44 -37.64 -3.20
N SER A 207 7.44 -36.95 -3.75
CA SER A 207 6.03 -37.08 -3.28
C SER A 207 5.54 -38.53 -3.37
N ASP A 208 5.91 -39.24 -4.42
CA ASP A 208 5.58 -40.64 -4.55
C ASP A 208 6.35 -41.53 -3.53
N LEU A 209 7.62 -41.22 -3.31
CA LEU A 209 8.44 -41.89 -2.29
C LEU A 209 7.89 -41.66 -0.88
N VAL A 210 7.47 -40.45 -0.53
CA VAL A 210 6.81 -40.14 0.76
C VAL A 210 5.52 -40.95 0.93
N ARG A 211 4.74 -41.15 -0.14
CA ARG A 211 3.50 -41.91 -0.10
C ARG A 211 3.77 -43.39 0.12
N GLU A 212 4.83 -43.94 -0.46
CA GLU A 212 5.22 -45.33 -0.34
C GLU A 212 5.97 -45.61 0.98
N TYR A 213 6.79 -44.66 1.44
CA TYR A 213 7.64 -44.75 2.63
C TYR A 213 7.37 -43.61 3.62
N PRO A 214 6.15 -43.50 4.19
CA PRO A 214 5.75 -42.35 5.01
C PRO A 214 6.56 -42.21 6.32
N ALA A 215 7.16 -43.29 6.79
CA ALA A 215 8.01 -43.32 7.98
C ALA A 215 9.43 -42.74 7.74
N ARG A 216 9.82 -42.53 6.50
CA ARG A 216 11.13 -41.97 6.11
C ARG A 216 11.12 -40.45 6.19
N GLY A 217 11.52 -39.90 7.33
CA GLY A 217 11.56 -38.44 7.55
C GLY A 217 12.48 -37.66 6.59
N ASP A 218 13.56 -38.32 6.11
CA ASP A 218 14.47 -37.73 5.12
C ASP A 218 13.78 -37.38 3.78
N TYR A 219 12.84 -38.17 3.32
CA TYR A 219 12.06 -37.86 2.13
C TYR A 219 11.13 -36.66 2.31
N TRP A 220 10.54 -36.46 3.48
CA TRP A 220 9.74 -35.28 3.78
C TRP A 220 10.59 -34.01 3.73
N LEU A 221 11.77 -34.03 4.32
CA LEU A 221 12.67 -32.89 4.31
C LEU A 221 13.23 -32.59 2.90
N GLN A 222 13.54 -33.65 2.12
CA GLN A 222 13.94 -33.49 0.73
C GLN A 222 12.81 -32.90 -0.12
N TRP A 223 11.57 -33.35 0.08
CA TRP A 223 10.42 -32.82 -0.65
C TRP A 223 10.23 -31.33 -0.36
N MET A 224 10.26 -30.95 0.90
CA MET A 224 10.22 -29.54 1.29
C MET A 224 11.35 -28.73 0.63
N ALA A 225 12.59 -29.24 0.66
CA ALA A 225 13.75 -28.54 0.07
C ALA A 225 13.64 -28.39 -1.45
N LEU A 226 13.09 -29.38 -2.16
CA LEU A 226 12.85 -29.30 -3.60
C LEU A 226 11.75 -28.30 -3.94
N LEU A 227 10.66 -28.26 -3.18
CA LEU A 227 9.61 -27.28 -3.33
C LEU A 227 10.13 -25.85 -3.10
N MET A 228 11.02 -25.66 -2.14
CA MET A 228 11.69 -24.37 -1.92
C MET A 228 12.53 -23.96 -3.13
N ARG A 229 13.29 -24.89 -3.72
CA ARG A 229 14.09 -24.64 -4.94
C ARG A 229 13.22 -24.38 -6.18
N ALA A 230 12.04 -24.97 -6.24
CA ALA A 230 11.04 -24.73 -7.27
C ALA A 230 10.25 -23.42 -7.04
N GLY A 231 10.52 -22.65 -5.96
CA GLY A 231 9.82 -21.43 -5.64
C GLY A 231 8.43 -21.63 -5.03
N GLN A 232 8.01 -22.86 -4.74
CA GLN A 232 6.68 -23.23 -4.25
C GLN A 232 6.61 -23.17 -2.71
N LYS A 233 6.83 -21.97 -2.13
CA LYS A 233 6.98 -21.76 -0.68
C LYS A 233 5.77 -22.24 0.14
N GLN A 234 4.54 -21.99 -0.33
CA GLN A 234 3.32 -22.42 0.36
C GLN A 234 3.24 -23.93 0.46
N ARG A 235 3.56 -24.66 -0.62
CA ARG A 235 3.58 -26.12 -0.61
C ARG A 235 4.70 -26.66 0.28
N ALA A 236 5.87 -26.01 0.28
CA ALA A 236 6.98 -26.39 1.15
C ALA A 236 6.61 -26.27 2.63
N ALA A 237 5.95 -25.17 3.03
CA ALA A 237 5.45 -24.99 4.39
C ALA A 237 4.42 -26.07 4.76
N ALA A 238 3.48 -26.38 3.88
CA ALA A 238 2.47 -27.41 4.10
C ALA A 238 3.09 -28.81 4.26
N VAL A 239 4.08 -29.17 3.43
CA VAL A 239 4.78 -30.45 3.52
C VAL A 239 5.55 -30.56 4.84
N LEU A 240 6.26 -29.53 5.26
CA LEU A 240 7.01 -29.53 6.52
C LEU A 240 6.06 -29.56 7.73
N ALA A 241 4.91 -28.88 7.65
CA ALA A 241 3.88 -28.97 8.68
C ALA A 241 3.27 -30.38 8.79
N LEU A 242 3.07 -31.06 7.67
CA LEU A 242 2.64 -32.46 7.66
C LEU A 242 3.71 -33.40 8.26
N ALA A 243 4.98 -33.17 7.89
CA ALA A 243 6.12 -33.89 8.46
C ALA A 243 6.20 -33.73 9.99
N ALA A 244 5.94 -32.51 10.48
CA ALA A 244 5.90 -32.24 11.93
C ALA A 244 4.77 -33.02 12.62
N ARG A 245 3.58 -33.08 12.01
CA ARG A 245 2.45 -33.86 12.54
C ARG A 245 2.71 -35.37 12.58
N GLN A 246 3.56 -35.86 11.70
CA GLN A 246 4.00 -37.24 11.63
C GLN A 246 5.23 -37.54 12.54
N GLY A 247 5.72 -36.53 13.25
CA GLY A 247 6.86 -36.71 14.16
C GLY A 247 8.22 -36.73 13.47
N HIS A 248 8.33 -36.18 12.27
CA HIS A 248 9.60 -36.15 11.52
C HIS A 248 10.38 -34.83 11.68
N VAL A 249 9.86 -33.83 12.42
CA VAL A 249 10.51 -32.56 12.72
C VAL A 249 10.97 -32.59 14.20
N ASN A 250 12.15 -33.12 14.41
CA ASN A 250 12.65 -33.43 15.78
C ASN A 250 13.86 -32.55 16.18
N SER A 251 14.56 -31.98 15.21
CA SER A 251 15.69 -31.08 15.48
C SER A 251 15.20 -29.64 15.73
N GLU A 252 15.96 -28.88 16.53
CA GLU A 252 15.74 -27.45 16.71
C GLU A 252 15.73 -26.71 15.37
N ASP A 253 16.69 -27.03 14.49
CA ASP A 253 16.80 -26.44 13.16
C ASP A 253 15.56 -26.66 12.30
N ASP A 254 14.98 -27.86 12.29
CA ASP A 254 13.80 -28.16 11.49
C ASP A 254 12.55 -27.51 12.07
N ARG A 255 12.43 -27.41 13.39
CA ARG A 255 11.38 -26.65 14.06
C ARG A 255 11.46 -25.17 13.71
N MET A 256 12.64 -24.57 13.83
CA MET A 256 12.83 -23.15 13.46
C MET A 256 12.63 -22.90 11.97
N ARG A 257 12.96 -23.89 11.13
CA ARG A 257 12.67 -23.84 9.69
C ARG A 257 11.17 -23.83 9.41
N LEU A 258 10.40 -24.64 10.12
CA LEU A 258 8.93 -24.63 9.98
C LEU A 258 8.34 -23.30 10.45
N VAL A 259 8.79 -22.76 11.59
CA VAL A 259 8.39 -21.42 12.06
C VAL A 259 8.67 -20.35 11.00
N ALA A 260 9.90 -20.33 10.47
CA ALA A 260 10.31 -19.34 9.45
C ALA A 260 9.50 -19.47 8.15
N LEU A 261 9.24 -20.70 7.69
CA LEU A 261 8.42 -20.93 6.49
C LEU A 261 6.97 -20.50 6.72
N THR A 262 6.38 -20.84 7.87
CA THR A 262 4.99 -20.48 8.23
C THR A 262 4.84 -18.96 8.28
N ALA A 263 5.77 -18.25 8.93
CA ALA A 263 5.79 -16.78 8.93
C ALA A 263 5.98 -16.21 7.51
N GLY A 264 6.89 -16.80 6.73
CA GLY A 264 7.24 -16.36 5.38
C GLY A 264 6.13 -16.54 4.33
N VAL A 265 5.14 -17.40 4.59
CA VAL A 265 3.93 -17.54 3.74
C VAL A 265 2.75 -16.68 4.22
N GLY A 266 2.98 -15.79 5.21
CA GLY A 266 1.99 -14.80 5.66
C GLY A 266 1.14 -15.25 6.84
N ALA A 267 1.56 -16.26 7.60
CA ALA A 267 0.88 -16.77 8.79
C ALA A 267 1.74 -16.58 10.07
N PRO A 268 2.06 -15.31 10.44
CA PRO A 268 2.93 -15.05 11.60
C PRO A 268 2.30 -15.45 12.94
N PHE A 269 0.99 -15.42 13.09
CA PHE A 269 0.29 -15.87 14.29
C PHE A 269 0.47 -17.37 14.53
N GLU A 270 0.25 -18.19 13.49
CA GLU A 270 0.47 -19.63 13.57
C GLU A 270 1.93 -19.96 13.85
N ALA A 271 2.85 -19.21 13.23
CA ALA A 271 4.28 -19.37 13.47
C ALA A 271 4.65 -19.07 14.92
N GLY A 272 4.13 -17.97 15.50
CA GLY A 272 4.30 -17.59 16.89
C GLY A 272 3.72 -18.62 17.83
N SER A 273 2.47 -19.05 17.61
CA SER A 273 1.80 -20.05 18.42
C SER A 273 2.53 -21.40 18.40
N LEU A 274 3.10 -21.77 17.26
CA LEU A 274 3.87 -23.00 17.11
C LEU A 274 5.19 -22.92 17.89
N MET A 275 5.91 -21.81 17.75
CA MET A 275 7.18 -21.56 18.44
C MET A 275 6.98 -21.50 19.95
N GLN A 276 5.98 -20.75 20.42
CA GLN A 276 5.67 -20.62 21.83
C GLN A 276 5.37 -21.99 22.46
N ARG A 277 4.51 -22.79 21.82
CA ARG A 277 4.19 -24.16 22.30
C ARG A 277 5.42 -25.03 22.43
N TRP A 278 6.34 -25.00 21.47
CA TRP A 278 7.56 -25.79 21.53
C TRP A 278 8.53 -25.29 22.61
N MET A 279 8.55 -24.00 22.90
CA MET A 279 9.31 -23.43 24.02
C MET A 279 8.69 -23.85 25.34
N GLU A 280 7.36 -23.80 25.49
CA GLU A 280 6.62 -24.20 26.67
C GLU A 280 6.78 -25.71 26.98
N ASN A 281 6.80 -26.56 25.95
CA ASN A 281 7.00 -28.00 26.07
C ASN A 281 8.48 -28.42 26.24
N GLY A 282 9.42 -27.46 26.18
CA GLY A 282 10.86 -27.75 26.25
C GLY A 282 11.46 -28.36 24.98
N GLU A 283 10.72 -28.33 23.87
CA GLU A 283 11.16 -28.82 22.57
C GLU A 283 12.04 -27.80 21.82
N LEU A 284 11.91 -26.52 22.16
CA LEU A 284 12.83 -25.45 21.81
C LEU A 284 13.39 -24.79 23.09
N PRO A 285 14.68 -24.43 23.12
CA PRO A 285 15.26 -23.82 24.31
C PRO A 285 14.71 -22.38 24.51
N THR A 286 14.46 -22.03 25.79
CA THR A 286 14.00 -20.70 26.18
C THR A 286 15.16 -19.71 26.30
N THR A 287 15.86 -19.48 25.18
CA THR A 287 16.97 -18.50 25.09
C THR A 287 16.47 -17.09 24.84
N ALA A 288 17.26 -16.07 25.19
CA ALA A 288 16.94 -14.68 24.86
C ALA A 288 16.72 -14.48 23.34
N GLY A 289 17.49 -15.18 22.50
CA GLY A 289 17.33 -15.12 21.04
C GLY A 289 16.00 -15.71 20.54
N ASN A 290 15.56 -16.80 21.16
CA ASN A 290 14.27 -17.41 20.79
C ASN A 290 13.10 -16.54 21.27
N TRP A 291 13.18 -15.93 22.47
CA TRP A 291 12.21 -14.95 22.92
C TRP A 291 12.13 -13.72 22.02
N GLU A 292 13.26 -13.20 21.53
CA GLU A 292 13.28 -12.10 20.55
C GLU A 292 12.67 -12.50 19.22
N SER A 293 12.94 -13.73 18.75
CA SER A 293 12.34 -14.27 17.53
C SER A 293 10.83 -14.40 17.68
N LEU A 294 10.37 -14.90 18.81
CA LEU A 294 8.95 -15.02 19.14
C LEU A 294 8.27 -13.65 19.21
N ALA A 295 8.90 -12.67 19.85
CA ALA A 295 8.42 -11.29 19.87
C ALA A 295 8.27 -10.69 18.47
N GLY A 296 9.22 -10.97 17.59
CA GLY A 296 9.14 -10.57 16.17
C GLY A 296 7.94 -11.20 15.44
N LEU A 297 7.65 -12.47 15.72
CA LEU A 297 6.47 -13.15 15.16
C LEU A 297 5.16 -12.54 15.67
N TRP A 298 5.04 -12.30 16.99
CA TRP A 298 3.88 -11.66 17.58
C TRP A 298 3.71 -10.22 17.11
N SER A 299 4.80 -9.47 16.97
CA SER A 299 4.77 -8.12 16.39
C SER A 299 4.24 -8.14 14.95
N ASN A 300 4.70 -9.08 14.13
CA ASN A 300 4.21 -9.25 12.76
C ASN A 300 2.74 -9.72 12.71
N ALA A 301 2.29 -10.47 13.72
CA ALA A 301 0.90 -10.87 13.91
C ALA A 301 0.03 -9.77 14.52
N ARG A 302 0.63 -8.64 14.97
CA ARG A 302 0.00 -7.54 15.71
C ARG A 302 -0.53 -7.91 17.09
N GLU A 303 -0.02 -8.98 17.64
CA GLU A 303 -0.26 -9.38 19.02
C GLU A 303 0.74 -8.64 19.95
N TRP A 304 0.52 -7.31 20.05
CA TRP A 304 1.46 -6.40 20.71
C TRP A 304 1.77 -6.80 22.16
N SER A 305 0.74 -7.22 22.91
CA SER A 305 0.91 -7.67 24.29
C SER A 305 1.84 -8.87 24.39
N LEU A 306 1.60 -9.89 23.57
CA LEU A 306 2.44 -11.09 23.54
C LEU A 306 3.87 -10.77 23.06
N ALA A 307 4.01 -9.78 22.17
CA ALA A 307 5.33 -9.34 21.72
C ALA A 307 6.11 -8.64 22.86
N ILE A 308 5.44 -7.81 23.66
CA ILE A 308 6.05 -7.15 24.82
C ILE A 308 6.44 -8.19 25.86
N GLU A 309 5.54 -9.11 26.23
CA GLU A 309 5.84 -10.18 27.18
C GLU A 309 7.05 -11.02 26.75
N ALA A 310 7.14 -11.36 25.46
CA ALA A 310 8.27 -12.10 24.94
C ALA A 310 9.58 -11.29 25.00
N LEU A 311 9.54 -9.98 24.76
CA LEU A 311 10.73 -9.11 24.92
C LEU A 311 11.14 -8.95 26.39
N GLU A 312 10.18 -8.91 27.32
CA GLU A 312 10.46 -8.88 28.76
C GLU A 312 11.13 -10.17 29.22
N GLN A 313 10.70 -11.34 28.71
CA GLN A 313 11.42 -12.60 28.96
C GLN A 313 12.84 -12.58 28.40
N ALA A 314 13.02 -12.00 27.20
CA ALA A 314 14.35 -11.83 26.63
C ALA A 314 15.24 -10.90 27.49
N LEU A 315 14.66 -9.79 28.01
CA LEU A 315 15.33 -8.85 28.92
C LEU A 315 15.73 -9.51 30.24
N ALA A 316 14.86 -10.34 30.82
CA ALA A 316 15.16 -11.07 32.07
C ALA A 316 16.38 -11.99 31.92
N LEU A 317 16.56 -12.58 30.74
CA LEU A 317 17.68 -13.46 30.42
C LEU A 317 18.96 -12.69 30.05
N LYS A 318 18.78 -11.63 29.22
CA LYS A 318 19.92 -10.84 28.72
C LYS A 318 19.52 -9.38 28.56
N PRO A 319 19.68 -8.53 29.59
CA PRO A 319 19.37 -7.10 29.52
C PRO A 319 20.18 -6.40 28.41
N ARG A 320 19.49 -5.75 27.46
CA ARG A 320 20.11 -4.97 26.39
C ARG A 320 19.26 -3.74 26.09
N ALA A 321 19.91 -2.59 25.96
CA ALA A 321 19.24 -1.33 25.64
C ALA A 321 18.36 -1.40 24.38
N GLN A 322 18.76 -2.20 23.39
CA GLN A 322 18.01 -2.36 22.13
C GLN A 322 16.63 -2.99 22.32
N LEU A 323 16.45 -3.87 23.32
CA LEU A 323 15.17 -4.49 23.60
C LEU A 323 14.16 -3.48 24.17
N TYR A 324 14.62 -2.53 25.00
CA TYR A 324 13.79 -1.43 25.48
C TYR A 324 13.32 -0.52 24.34
N LEU A 325 14.17 -0.31 23.31
CA LEU A 325 13.73 0.43 22.10
C LEU A 325 12.64 -0.32 21.34
N GLN A 326 12.72 -1.66 21.29
CA GLN A 326 11.69 -2.47 20.63
C GLN A 326 10.37 -2.44 21.42
N ILE A 327 10.44 -2.57 22.74
CA ILE A 327 9.27 -2.45 23.64
C ILE A 327 8.64 -1.06 23.51
N ALA A 328 9.46 -0.01 23.53
CA ALA A 328 8.98 1.35 23.35
C ALA A 328 8.25 1.54 22.02
N GLN A 329 8.78 0.93 20.93
CA GLN A 329 8.10 1.00 19.63
C GLN A 329 6.73 0.29 19.66
N LEU A 330 6.62 -0.84 20.35
CA LEU A 330 5.35 -1.55 20.51
C LEU A 330 4.35 -0.72 21.34
N TYR A 331 4.79 -0.05 22.39
CA TYR A 331 3.94 0.89 23.14
C TYR A 331 3.54 2.10 22.30
N MET A 332 4.43 2.64 21.45
CA MET A 332 4.09 3.69 20.48
C MET A 332 3.03 3.20 19.48
N ASP A 333 3.15 1.97 19.00
CA ASP A 333 2.19 1.38 18.05
C ASP A 333 0.81 1.09 18.70
N ARG A 334 0.75 0.98 20.04
CA ARG A 334 -0.47 0.86 20.85
C ARG A 334 -1.02 2.21 21.34
N GLU A 335 -0.33 3.31 21.06
CA GLU A 335 -0.63 4.65 21.58
C GLU A 335 -0.55 4.75 23.12
N GLU A 336 0.20 3.85 23.75
CA GLU A 336 0.51 3.85 25.18
C GLU A 336 1.77 4.68 25.45
N TYR A 337 1.63 5.99 25.27
CA TYR A 337 2.74 6.94 25.26
C TYR A 337 3.50 7.05 26.58
N PRO A 338 2.87 6.97 27.77
CA PRO A 338 3.60 6.96 29.04
C PRO A 338 4.58 5.79 29.15
N GLN A 339 4.14 4.59 28.82
CA GLN A 339 4.98 3.39 28.86
C GLN A 339 6.08 3.44 27.78
N ALA A 340 5.74 4.00 26.60
CA ALA A 340 6.73 4.22 25.54
C ALA A 340 7.84 5.17 25.99
N ALA A 341 7.51 6.28 26.63
CA ALA A 341 8.48 7.26 27.14
C ALA A 341 9.38 6.65 28.23
N GLU A 342 8.82 5.89 29.15
CA GLU A 342 9.59 5.18 30.21
C GLU A 342 10.57 4.18 29.63
N ALA A 343 10.12 3.36 28.65
CA ALA A 343 10.98 2.40 27.97
C ALA A 343 12.09 3.10 27.15
N LEU A 344 11.79 4.24 26.50
CA LEU A 344 12.79 5.03 25.78
C LEU A 344 13.82 5.64 26.69
N ALA A 345 13.38 6.24 27.81
CA ALA A 345 14.29 6.79 28.80
C ALA A 345 15.22 5.69 29.33
N THR A 346 14.67 4.53 29.68
CA THR A 346 15.46 3.37 30.12
C THR A 346 16.44 2.89 29.04
N ALA A 347 16.06 2.89 27.79
CA ALA A 347 16.94 2.52 26.68
C ALA A 347 18.11 3.49 26.52
N ILE A 348 17.83 4.79 26.62
CA ILE A 348 18.82 5.87 26.53
C ILE A 348 19.81 5.79 27.67
N ASP A 349 19.34 5.63 28.90
CA ASP A 349 20.17 5.50 30.12
C ASP A 349 21.08 4.26 30.06
N ARG A 350 20.63 3.20 29.37
CA ARG A 350 21.43 1.97 29.19
C ARG A 350 22.32 2.01 27.95
N GLY A 351 22.50 3.17 27.34
CA GLY A 351 23.47 3.39 26.26
C GLY A 351 22.90 3.29 24.82
N ALA A 352 21.59 3.23 24.64
CA ALA A 352 20.97 3.34 23.30
C ALA A 352 20.68 4.78 22.87
N ALA A 353 21.38 5.76 23.44
CA ALA A 353 21.24 7.16 23.07
C ALA A 353 21.53 7.36 21.57
N SER A 354 20.53 7.85 20.85
CA SER A 354 20.62 8.15 19.43
C SER A 354 19.63 9.25 19.05
N GLY A 355 19.89 9.95 17.97
CA GLY A 355 18.95 10.98 17.50
C GLY A 355 17.54 10.44 17.28
N SER A 356 17.40 9.20 16.80
CA SER A 356 16.08 8.58 16.63
C SER A 356 15.41 8.21 17.95
N ALA A 357 16.16 7.77 18.97
CA ALA A 357 15.61 7.48 20.29
C ALA A 357 15.06 8.74 20.95
N PHE A 358 15.83 9.84 20.95
CA PHE A 358 15.37 11.12 21.47
C PHE A 358 14.21 11.71 20.67
N MET A 359 14.19 11.56 19.35
CA MET A 359 13.04 11.97 18.52
C MET A 359 11.77 11.20 18.89
N THR A 360 11.88 9.89 19.12
CA THR A 360 10.73 9.07 19.52
C THR A 360 10.29 9.37 20.94
N LEU A 361 11.24 9.66 21.86
CA LEU A 361 10.93 10.10 23.22
C LEU A 361 10.16 11.43 23.20
N GLY A 362 10.67 12.44 22.51
CA GLY A 362 9.97 13.72 22.38
C GLY A 362 8.59 13.59 21.74
N MET A 363 8.42 12.67 20.82
CA MET A 363 7.09 12.35 20.24
C MET A 363 6.17 11.73 21.30
N ALA A 364 6.65 10.78 22.10
CA ALA A 364 5.86 10.14 23.15
C ALA A 364 5.44 11.17 24.22
N GLU A 365 6.35 12.04 24.64
CA GLU A 365 6.09 13.12 25.61
C GLU A 365 5.11 14.15 25.05
N TYR A 366 5.29 14.56 23.81
CA TYR A 366 4.37 15.47 23.12
C TYR A 366 2.93 14.90 23.05
N GLN A 367 2.77 13.61 22.76
CA GLN A 367 1.46 12.97 22.71
C GLN A 367 0.77 12.91 24.10
N GLN A 368 1.52 12.97 25.17
CA GLN A 368 1.01 13.09 26.54
C GLN A 368 0.67 14.54 26.95
N GLY A 369 0.98 15.53 26.08
CA GLY A 369 0.84 16.94 26.42
C GLY A 369 2.01 17.51 27.25
N LEU A 370 3.07 16.73 27.46
CA LEU A 370 4.29 17.12 28.19
C LEU A 370 5.21 17.92 27.26
N VAL A 371 4.82 19.18 27.01
CA VAL A 371 5.45 19.98 25.94
C VAL A 371 6.90 20.36 26.29
N ASP A 372 7.18 20.66 27.55
CA ASP A 372 8.53 21.06 28.00
C ASP A 372 9.50 19.88 27.95
N GLU A 373 9.06 18.70 28.36
CA GLU A 373 9.81 17.44 28.27
C GLU A 373 10.08 17.10 26.79
N ALA A 374 9.07 17.20 25.93
CA ALA A 374 9.21 16.97 24.50
C ALA A 374 10.25 17.92 23.85
N ILE A 375 10.24 19.22 24.22
CA ILE A 375 11.25 20.16 23.77
C ILE A 375 12.65 19.73 24.22
N ASN A 376 12.81 19.27 25.45
CA ASN A 376 14.10 18.81 25.96
C ASN A 376 14.60 17.58 25.21
N ALA A 377 13.72 16.62 24.95
CA ALA A 377 14.06 15.43 24.17
C ALA A 377 14.43 15.80 22.71
N PHE A 378 13.70 16.71 22.06
CA PHE A 378 14.06 17.16 20.71
C PHE A 378 15.38 17.96 20.69
N ARG A 379 15.66 18.76 21.72
CA ARG A 379 16.97 19.44 21.88
C ARG A 379 18.11 18.43 22.04
N ALA A 380 17.90 17.34 22.76
CA ALA A 380 18.87 16.26 22.83
C ALA A 380 19.07 15.60 21.44
N ALA A 381 18.00 15.41 20.67
CA ALA A 381 18.08 14.88 19.33
C ALA A 381 18.86 15.77 18.35
N GLN A 382 18.89 17.10 18.57
CA GLN A 382 19.68 18.06 17.75
C GLN A 382 21.19 17.80 17.80
N GLN A 383 21.68 17.13 18.84
CA GLN A 383 23.12 16.77 18.98
C GLN A 383 23.55 15.72 17.94
N PHE A 384 22.62 15.06 17.29
CA PHE A 384 22.88 14.01 16.31
C PHE A 384 22.64 14.53 14.89
N ALA A 385 23.66 14.48 14.04
CA ALA A 385 23.63 15.05 12.68
C ALA A 385 22.41 14.57 11.85
N GLY A 386 22.03 13.29 11.96
CA GLY A 386 20.90 12.72 11.23
C GLY A 386 19.51 13.15 11.69
N SER A 387 19.37 13.74 12.86
CA SER A 387 18.10 14.19 13.45
C SER A 387 18.03 15.71 13.61
N LYS A 388 19.17 16.39 13.47
CA LYS A 388 19.35 17.81 13.81
C LYS A 388 18.30 18.71 13.17
N GLN A 389 18.12 18.60 11.87
CA GLN A 389 17.18 19.46 11.13
C GLN A 389 15.76 19.25 11.63
N LEU A 390 15.28 18.01 11.63
CA LEU A 390 13.92 17.67 12.04
C LEU A 390 13.66 18.04 13.51
N ALA A 391 14.64 17.80 14.38
CA ALA A 391 14.56 18.16 15.80
C ALA A 391 14.49 19.68 15.99
N THR A 392 15.22 20.47 15.17
CA THR A 392 15.14 21.95 15.23
C THR A 392 13.74 22.43 14.83
N GLU A 393 13.19 21.87 13.75
CA GLU A 393 11.84 22.21 13.30
C GLU A 393 10.78 21.91 14.37
N TRP A 394 10.94 20.79 15.11
CA TRP A 394 10.06 20.44 16.23
C TRP A 394 10.18 21.42 17.42
N VAL A 395 11.41 21.76 17.82
CA VAL A 395 11.65 22.72 18.92
C VAL A 395 11.04 24.08 18.56
N GLU A 396 11.33 24.63 17.39
CA GLU A 396 10.76 25.90 16.92
C GLU A 396 9.23 25.88 16.88
N TYR A 397 8.66 24.76 16.43
CA TYR A 397 7.21 24.57 16.39
C TYR A 397 6.59 24.62 17.80
N LEU A 398 7.13 23.88 18.75
CA LEU A 398 6.59 23.78 20.11
C LEU A 398 6.78 25.08 20.89
N GLU A 399 7.97 25.72 20.80
CA GLU A 399 8.24 27.00 21.44
C GLU A 399 7.34 28.12 20.88
N SER A 400 7.11 28.14 19.57
CA SER A 400 6.18 29.08 18.96
C SER A 400 4.72 28.80 19.36
N GLY A 401 4.38 27.56 19.65
CA GLY A 401 3.08 27.13 20.17
C GLY A 401 2.85 27.63 21.59
N GLN A 402 3.81 27.40 22.49
CA GLN A 402 3.75 27.89 23.87
C GLN A 402 3.69 29.41 23.96
N ALA A 403 4.50 30.14 23.17
CA ALA A 403 4.47 31.60 23.13
C ALA A 403 3.09 32.12 22.65
N ARG A 404 2.44 31.40 21.73
CA ARG A 404 1.07 31.70 21.25
C ARG A 404 0.02 31.46 22.34
N GLU A 405 0.12 30.34 23.06
CA GLU A 405 -0.82 29.99 24.13
C GLU A 405 -0.72 30.97 25.32
N GLN A 406 0.50 31.32 25.73
CA GLN A 406 0.74 32.34 26.75
C GLN A 406 0.20 33.71 26.34
N ALA A 407 0.40 34.11 25.07
CA ALA A 407 -0.13 35.36 24.54
C ALA A 407 -1.67 35.35 24.46
N MET A 408 -2.27 34.19 24.13
CA MET A 408 -3.71 34.01 24.06
C MET A 408 -4.34 34.05 25.46
N THR A 409 -3.74 33.39 26.45
CA THR A 409 -4.18 33.42 27.84
C THR A 409 -4.09 34.84 28.41
N ALA A 410 -3.00 35.56 28.12
CA ALA A 410 -2.85 36.95 28.51
C ALA A 410 -3.88 37.89 27.83
N ALA A 411 -4.23 37.60 26.58
CA ALA A 411 -5.27 38.34 25.84
C ALA A 411 -6.67 38.04 26.35
N LEU A 412 -6.95 36.76 26.66
CA LEU A 412 -8.24 36.31 27.25
C LEU A 412 -8.46 36.95 28.64
N ASN A 413 -7.43 36.96 29.47
CA ASN A 413 -7.48 37.57 30.80
C ASN A 413 -7.63 39.11 30.70
N ARG A 414 -7.15 39.72 29.64
CA ARG A 414 -7.35 41.16 29.37
C ARG A 414 -8.78 41.41 28.89
N ALA A 415 -9.27 40.66 27.94
CA ALA A 415 -10.63 40.75 27.42
C ALA A 415 -11.69 40.46 28.50
N GLN A 416 -11.44 39.54 29.43
CA GLN A 416 -12.34 39.27 30.58
C GLN A 416 -12.38 40.44 31.56
N ARG A 417 -11.27 41.15 31.79
CA ARG A 417 -11.25 42.37 32.61
C ARG A 417 -11.99 43.53 31.93
N GLU A 418 -11.74 43.73 30.62
CA GLU A 418 -12.43 44.76 29.84
C GLU A 418 -13.92 44.49 29.69
N TRP A 419 -14.36 43.20 29.62
CA TRP A 419 -15.77 42.80 29.62
C TRP A 419 -16.43 42.98 30.98
N GLY A 420 -15.72 42.70 32.05
CA GLY A 420 -16.17 42.97 33.43
C GLY A 420 -16.43 44.48 33.65
N ASP A 421 -15.54 45.28 33.19
CA ASP A 421 -15.68 46.77 33.28
C ASP A 421 -16.80 47.31 32.37
N ALA A 422 -17.01 46.71 31.18
CA ALA A 422 -18.07 47.05 30.26
C ALA A 422 -19.45 46.63 30.76
N GLN A 423 -19.59 45.45 31.40
CA GLN A 423 -20.83 45.00 32.03
C GLN A 423 -21.26 45.91 33.20
N VAL A 424 -20.29 46.41 33.95
CA VAL A 424 -20.58 47.39 35.03
C VAL A 424 -21.06 48.72 34.46
N GLN A 425 -20.61 49.11 33.25
CA GLN A 425 -21.11 50.32 32.57
C GLN A 425 -22.42 50.08 31.82
N LEU A 426 -22.69 48.90 31.23
CA LEU A 426 -23.95 48.56 30.55
C LEU A 426 -25.10 48.37 31.57
N GLY A 427 -24.82 47.81 32.74
CA GLY A 427 -25.81 47.68 33.81
C GLY A 427 -26.42 49.00 34.32
N ARG A 428 -25.79 50.11 33.91
CA ARG A 428 -26.31 51.47 34.22
C ARG A 428 -27.09 52.15 33.07
N ALA A 429 -27.14 51.50 31.89
CA ALA A 429 -27.74 52.04 30.67
C ALA A 429 -29.02 51.31 30.16
N VAL A 430 -29.42 50.16 30.75
CA VAL A 430 -30.50 49.31 30.24
C VAL A 430 -31.85 49.49 30.98
N ASP A 431 -32.07 50.59 31.63
CA ASP A 431 -33.36 50.89 32.33
C ASP A 431 -34.31 51.75 31.51
N GLN A 432 -34.13 51.91 30.23
CA GLN A 432 -35.08 52.63 29.36
C GLN A 432 -35.16 52.03 27.94
N ASP A 433 -36.41 51.66 27.55
CA ASP A 433 -36.95 51.42 26.25
C ASP A 433 -37.28 49.95 25.86
N ILE A 434 -38.52 49.59 26.19
CA ILE A 434 -39.31 48.56 25.53
C ILE A 434 -40.43 49.24 24.72
N VAL A 435 -40.53 49.02 23.40
CA VAL A 435 -41.72 49.23 22.59
C VAL A 435 -41.91 48.13 21.54
N GLN A 436 -43.15 47.67 21.45
CA GLN A 436 -43.75 46.60 20.60
C GLN A 436 -43.85 46.93 19.12
N ILE A 437 -43.90 45.88 18.25
CA ILE A 437 -44.70 45.81 17.01
C ILE A 437 -44.92 44.33 16.68
N GLY A 438 -46.01 43.74 16.44
CA GLY A 438 -47.26 43.76 15.77
C GLY A 438 -47.31 42.84 14.53
N GLN A 439 -48.22 41.89 14.50
CA GLN A 439 -48.44 40.78 13.55
C GLN A 439 -49.35 41.12 12.32
N PRO A 440 -49.90 40.15 11.51
CA PRO A 440 -49.61 39.98 10.07
C PRO A 440 -50.87 39.95 9.19
N GLY A 441 -50.72 39.71 7.91
CA GLY A 441 -51.77 39.28 7.01
C GLY A 441 -51.24 39.22 5.57
N GLY A 442 -51.64 38.32 4.71
CA GLY A 442 -52.63 37.33 4.46
C GLY A 442 -52.71 37.02 2.96
N ALA A 443 -52.59 35.81 2.63
CA ALA A 443 -53.14 34.85 1.69
C ALA A 443 -53.56 35.17 0.23
N ASN A 444 -53.19 34.21 -0.65
CA ASN A 444 -53.96 33.37 -1.63
C ASN A 444 -53.14 33.20 -2.96
N ALA A 445 -52.95 32.18 -3.54
CA ALA A 445 -53.29 30.77 -3.73
C ALA A 445 -53.30 30.38 -5.24
N MET A 446 -52.81 29.18 -5.53
CA MET A 446 -53.16 28.16 -6.53
C MET A 446 -52.53 28.25 -7.95
N GLN A 447 -52.08 27.23 -8.59
CA GLN A 447 -52.08 25.75 -8.49
C GLN A 447 -51.16 25.15 -9.58
N GLY A 448 -50.50 24.03 -9.32
CA GLY A 448 -49.87 23.22 -10.36
C GLY A 448 -48.89 22.17 -9.80
N ARG A 449 -49.34 20.95 -9.67
CA ARG A 449 -48.65 19.72 -9.18
C ARG A 449 -47.16 19.59 -9.33
N ARG A 450 -46.45 19.87 -8.29
CA ARG A 450 -45.28 19.23 -7.67
C ARG A 450 -45.15 19.82 -6.28
N LEU A 451 -44.90 19.00 -5.26
CA LEU A 451 -44.94 19.33 -3.83
C LEU A 451 -44.81 20.83 -3.55
N ALA A 452 -45.94 21.54 -3.48
CA ALA A 452 -45.95 22.95 -3.13
C ALA A 452 -45.71 23.12 -1.63
N SER A 453 -44.42 23.11 -1.25
CA SER A 453 -44.02 23.64 0.05
C SER A 453 -44.31 25.13 -0.01
N THR A 454 -45.12 25.63 0.94
CA THR A 454 -45.34 27.05 1.17
C THR A 454 -44.12 27.74 1.79
N ASP A 455 -43.02 27.00 2.07
CA ASP A 455 -41.78 27.55 2.58
C ASP A 455 -41.06 28.29 1.42
N PRO A 456 -40.80 29.59 1.57
CA PRO A 456 -40.09 30.37 0.57
C PRO A 456 -38.64 29.94 0.40
N PHE A 457 -38.15 29.00 1.22
CA PHE A 457 -36.82 28.47 1.17
C PHE A 457 -36.81 27.00 0.78
N THR A 458 -35.71 26.57 0.14
CA THR A 458 -35.41 25.18 -0.07
C THR A 458 -35.10 24.47 1.25
N PRO A 459 -35.09 23.13 1.32
CA PRO A 459 -34.77 22.44 2.56
C PRO A 459 -33.35 22.74 3.10
N VAL A 460 -32.44 23.17 2.25
CA VAL A 460 -31.05 23.55 2.60
C VAL A 460 -30.90 25.05 2.86
N GLY A 461 -31.98 25.84 2.68
CA GLY A 461 -32.05 27.23 3.08
C GLY A 461 -31.87 28.27 1.96
N ALA A 462 -31.63 27.84 0.72
CA ALA A 462 -31.62 28.73 -0.43
C ALA A 462 -33.00 29.32 -0.72
N GLU A 463 -33.10 30.47 -1.32
CA GLU A 463 -34.37 31.05 -1.75
C GLU A 463 -35.01 30.18 -2.85
N ARG A 464 -36.25 29.75 -2.66
CA ARG A 464 -36.96 28.89 -3.61
C ARG A 464 -37.44 29.64 -4.86
N PRO A 465 -37.97 30.85 -4.75
CA PRO A 465 -38.37 31.63 -5.91
C PRO A 465 -37.15 31.97 -6.81
N GLY A 466 -37.42 32.22 -8.06
CA GLY A 466 -36.44 32.85 -8.95
C GLY A 466 -36.30 34.35 -8.64
N ASN A 467 -35.32 34.98 -9.31
CA ASN A 467 -35.15 36.43 -9.18
C ASN A 467 -36.22 37.21 -9.96
N ALA A 468 -36.31 38.51 -9.73
CA ALA A 468 -37.37 39.37 -10.23
C ALA A 468 -37.37 39.49 -11.79
N ASP A 469 -36.22 39.43 -12.42
CA ASP A 469 -36.04 39.52 -13.88
C ASP A 469 -36.13 38.18 -14.60
N GLY A 470 -36.32 37.07 -13.86
CA GLY A 470 -36.46 35.71 -14.42
C GLY A 470 -35.15 35.10 -14.96
N THR A 471 -34.01 35.76 -14.75
CA THR A 471 -32.71 35.21 -15.17
C THR A 471 -32.21 34.07 -14.30
N ILE A 472 -32.65 34.03 -13.02
CA ILE A 472 -32.47 32.91 -12.11
C ILE A 472 -33.84 32.24 -11.95
N PRO A 473 -34.08 31.01 -12.42
CA PRO A 473 -35.39 30.33 -12.28
C PRO A 473 -35.68 29.93 -10.85
N ALA A 474 -36.96 29.67 -10.54
CA ALA A 474 -37.35 29.06 -9.28
C ALA A 474 -36.72 27.65 -9.17
N TRP A 475 -36.32 27.28 -7.94
CA TRP A 475 -35.78 25.93 -7.69
C TRP A 475 -36.92 24.89 -7.72
N ASP A 476 -36.80 23.91 -8.58
CA ASP A 476 -37.78 22.85 -8.86
C ASP A 476 -37.42 21.47 -8.29
N GLY A 477 -36.31 21.39 -7.53
CA GLY A 477 -35.79 20.14 -6.94
C GLY A 477 -34.41 19.76 -7.42
N GLY A 478 -33.88 20.45 -8.43
CA GLY A 478 -32.58 20.17 -9.05
C GLY A 478 -32.59 18.90 -9.90
N LEU A 479 -31.41 18.39 -10.25
CA LEU A 479 -31.28 17.17 -11.06
C LEU A 479 -31.70 15.93 -10.29
N MET A 480 -32.82 15.35 -10.71
CA MET A 480 -33.35 14.09 -10.20
C MET A 480 -33.09 12.97 -11.22
N ARG A 481 -33.29 11.71 -10.81
CA ARG A 481 -32.98 10.55 -11.67
C ARG A 481 -33.67 10.60 -13.06
N GLN A 482 -34.85 11.18 -13.14
CA GLN A 482 -35.61 11.35 -14.38
C GLN A 482 -34.97 12.37 -15.34
N ASP A 483 -34.13 13.25 -14.83
CA ASP A 483 -33.47 14.33 -15.58
C ASP A 483 -32.06 13.92 -16.05
N TRP A 484 -31.63 12.70 -15.72
CA TRP A 484 -30.31 12.22 -16.10
C TRP A 484 -30.25 11.94 -17.62
N PRO A 485 -29.10 12.18 -18.27
CA PRO A 485 -28.92 11.79 -19.67
C PRO A 485 -29.20 10.31 -19.88
N ALA A 486 -30.07 9.99 -20.84
CA ALA A 486 -30.47 8.61 -21.13
C ALA A 486 -29.29 7.68 -21.49
N ALA A 487 -28.20 8.24 -22.01
CA ALA A 487 -26.97 7.50 -22.34
C ALA A 487 -26.06 7.26 -21.12
N TYR A 488 -26.37 7.83 -19.95
CA TYR A 488 -25.55 7.63 -18.77
C TYR A 488 -25.74 6.23 -18.20
N THR A 489 -24.64 5.54 -17.93
CA THR A 489 -24.63 4.26 -17.20
C THR A 489 -23.87 4.42 -15.88
N GLU A 490 -24.35 3.77 -14.84
CA GLU A 490 -23.70 3.85 -13.53
C GLU A 490 -22.24 3.35 -13.59
N GLY A 491 -21.32 4.10 -12.96
CA GLY A 491 -19.88 3.84 -13.02
C GLY A 491 -19.16 4.43 -14.24
N ALA A 492 -19.88 4.99 -15.20
CA ALA A 492 -19.30 5.72 -16.32
C ALA A 492 -18.97 7.18 -15.97
N LYS A 493 -18.21 7.86 -16.80
CA LYS A 493 -18.02 9.31 -16.71
C LYS A 493 -19.36 10.03 -16.84
N LEU A 494 -19.49 11.15 -16.13
CA LEU A 494 -20.68 11.98 -16.21
C LEU A 494 -20.87 12.51 -17.64
N ILE A 495 -22.09 12.54 -18.07
CA ILE A 495 -22.52 13.17 -19.31
C ILE A 495 -23.19 14.50 -18.97
N ASP A 496 -22.88 15.54 -19.72
CA ASP A 496 -23.51 16.86 -19.57
C ASP A 496 -25.04 16.71 -19.68
N PRO A 497 -25.81 17.01 -18.63
CA PRO A 497 -27.28 16.94 -18.70
C PRO A 497 -27.92 18.09 -19.50
N PHE A 498 -27.13 19.08 -19.89
CA PHE A 498 -27.61 20.25 -20.64
C PHE A 498 -26.88 20.43 -21.99
N PRO A 499 -26.77 19.39 -22.83
CA PRO A 499 -25.97 19.43 -24.06
C PRO A 499 -26.54 20.42 -25.10
N GLN A 500 -27.79 20.81 -24.98
CA GLN A 500 -28.48 21.74 -25.85
C GLN A 500 -28.20 23.22 -25.53
N ASP A 501 -27.72 23.50 -24.32
CA ASP A 501 -27.48 24.86 -23.87
C ASP A 501 -26.33 25.47 -24.69
N GLN A 502 -26.57 26.68 -25.20
CA GLN A 502 -25.58 27.50 -25.87
C GLN A 502 -25.26 28.71 -24.99
N PRO A 503 -24.07 29.29 -25.10
CA PRO A 503 -23.79 30.58 -24.47
C PRO A 503 -24.79 31.62 -24.92
N GLN A 504 -25.41 32.33 -24.00
CA GLN A 504 -26.30 33.44 -24.27
C GLN A 504 -25.50 34.70 -24.70
N PHE A 505 -24.35 34.88 -24.08
CA PHE A 505 -23.39 35.94 -24.35
C PHE A 505 -22.03 35.60 -23.69
N GLU A 506 -21.04 36.41 -24.01
CA GLU A 506 -19.70 36.32 -23.40
C GLU A 506 -19.38 37.59 -22.63
N ILE A 507 -18.84 37.46 -21.41
CA ILE A 507 -18.25 38.58 -20.64
C ILE A 507 -16.75 38.59 -20.90
N SER A 508 -16.21 39.73 -21.26
CA SER A 508 -14.81 39.92 -21.57
C SER A 508 -14.35 41.33 -21.16
N ALA A 509 -13.09 41.64 -21.33
CA ALA A 509 -12.55 43.00 -21.09
C ALA A 509 -13.31 44.12 -21.80
N ARG A 510 -14.03 43.80 -22.89
CA ARG A 510 -14.76 44.80 -23.71
C ARG A 510 -16.09 45.22 -23.12
N ASN A 511 -16.71 44.40 -22.31
CA ASN A 511 -18.09 44.62 -21.83
C ASN A 511 -18.27 44.36 -20.32
N VAL A 512 -17.22 43.98 -19.58
CA VAL A 512 -17.30 43.62 -18.15
C VAL A 512 -17.93 44.74 -17.29
N ASP A 513 -17.75 45.97 -17.67
CA ASP A 513 -18.29 47.12 -16.87
C ASP A 513 -19.83 47.18 -16.90
N GLN A 514 -20.46 46.56 -17.91
CA GLN A 514 -21.93 46.49 -18.02
C GLN A 514 -22.55 45.57 -16.96
N TYR A 515 -21.75 44.68 -16.36
CA TYR A 515 -22.23 43.67 -15.42
C TYR A 515 -22.03 44.06 -13.95
N GLY A 516 -21.43 45.21 -13.67
CA GLY A 516 -21.31 45.77 -12.31
C GLY A 516 -20.78 44.76 -11.29
N ASP A 517 -21.49 44.62 -10.17
CA ASP A 517 -21.13 43.73 -9.07
C ASP A 517 -21.41 42.23 -9.34
N LYS A 518 -21.99 41.90 -10.51
CA LYS A 518 -22.23 40.50 -10.89
C LYS A 518 -20.95 39.75 -11.33
N VAL A 519 -19.83 40.46 -11.51
CA VAL A 519 -18.50 39.92 -11.87
C VAL A 519 -17.50 40.24 -10.75
N SER A 520 -16.82 39.17 -10.25
CA SER A 520 -15.82 39.31 -9.17
C SER A 520 -14.62 40.17 -9.54
N ALA A 521 -13.97 40.76 -8.54
CA ALA A 521 -12.74 41.49 -8.77
C ALA A 521 -11.62 40.61 -9.34
N GLY A 522 -11.62 39.32 -8.99
CA GLY A 522 -10.70 38.33 -9.58
C GLY A 522 -10.86 38.16 -11.08
N HIS A 523 -12.09 38.00 -11.58
CA HIS A 523 -12.37 37.90 -13.01
C HIS A 523 -12.02 39.23 -13.75
N ARG A 524 -12.34 40.36 -13.14
CA ARG A 524 -11.95 41.68 -13.71
C ARG A 524 -10.44 41.80 -13.82
N ALA A 525 -9.69 41.35 -12.82
CA ALA A 525 -8.23 41.40 -12.86
C ALA A 525 -7.65 40.46 -13.94
N LEU A 526 -8.25 39.26 -14.13
CA LEU A 526 -7.87 38.36 -15.24
C LEU A 526 -8.15 39.00 -16.61
N MET A 527 -9.31 39.61 -16.81
CA MET A 527 -9.66 40.31 -18.07
C MET A 527 -8.74 41.53 -18.33
N ALA A 528 -8.38 42.27 -17.28
CA ALA A 528 -7.44 43.40 -17.40
C ALA A 528 -6.02 42.92 -17.77
N ARG A 529 -5.58 41.77 -17.24
CA ARG A 529 -4.27 41.20 -17.54
C ARG A 529 -4.24 40.47 -18.89
N TYR A 530 -5.34 39.77 -19.23
CA TYR A 530 -5.46 38.95 -20.44
C TYR A 530 -6.70 39.37 -21.23
N PRO A 531 -6.55 40.23 -22.25
CA PRO A 531 -7.68 40.72 -23.05
C PRO A 531 -8.45 39.64 -23.82
N ASP A 532 -7.86 38.46 -23.99
CA ASP A 532 -8.43 37.30 -24.61
C ASP A 532 -9.19 36.37 -23.60
N TYR A 533 -9.11 36.67 -22.29
CA TYR A 533 -9.90 35.99 -21.29
C TYR A 533 -11.40 36.34 -21.45
N ARG A 534 -12.25 35.30 -21.47
CA ARG A 534 -13.70 35.45 -21.58
C ARG A 534 -14.45 34.46 -20.74
N MET A 535 -15.63 34.82 -20.33
CA MET A 535 -16.57 34.00 -19.58
C MET A 535 -17.80 33.74 -20.46
N PRO A 536 -17.97 32.54 -21.05
CA PRO A 536 -19.19 32.18 -21.76
C PRO A 536 -20.33 31.95 -20.74
N VAL A 537 -21.39 32.77 -20.85
CA VAL A 537 -22.53 32.73 -19.92
C VAL A 537 -23.66 31.92 -20.53
N TYR A 538 -24.13 30.96 -19.79
CA TYR A 538 -25.21 30.04 -20.16
C TYR A 538 -26.49 30.32 -19.35
N PRO A 539 -27.66 29.78 -19.80
CA PRO A 539 -28.88 29.82 -19.02
C PRO A 539 -28.66 29.20 -17.63
N THR A 540 -29.12 29.88 -16.58
CA THR A 540 -29.05 29.40 -15.21
C THR A 540 -29.86 28.11 -15.03
N ARG A 541 -29.17 27.06 -14.54
CA ARG A 541 -29.73 25.75 -14.20
C ARG A 541 -29.50 25.48 -12.73
N ARG A 542 -30.52 25.60 -11.89
CA ARG A 542 -30.43 25.30 -10.46
C ARG A 542 -30.41 23.78 -10.24
N SER A 543 -29.33 23.14 -10.71
CA SER A 543 -29.21 21.69 -10.85
C SER A 543 -28.94 20.94 -9.55
N VAL A 544 -28.53 21.65 -8.50
CA VAL A 544 -28.13 21.02 -7.24
C VAL A 544 -29.31 20.35 -6.54
N SER A 545 -29.08 19.08 -6.18
CA SER A 545 -29.99 18.28 -5.37
C SER A 545 -29.19 17.47 -4.35
N TYR A 546 -29.85 17.08 -3.26
CA TYR A 546 -29.29 16.26 -2.20
C TYR A 546 -30.19 15.06 -1.88
N PRO A 547 -29.66 13.97 -1.31
CA PRO A 547 -30.49 12.86 -0.82
C PRO A 547 -31.49 13.33 0.23
N GLN A 548 -32.67 12.72 0.23
CA GLN A 548 -33.78 13.09 1.14
C GLN A 548 -33.35 13.14 2.63
N PRO A 549 -32.51 12.20 3.16
CA PRO A 549 -32.05 12.30 4.55
C PRO A 549 -31.25 13.58 4.85
N ILE A 550 -30.52 14.14 3.87
CA ILE A 550 -29.79 15.40 4.01
C ILE A 550 -30.77 16.56 4.15
N TYR A 551 -31.82 16.58 3.36
CA TYR A 551 -32.87 17.60 3.47
C TYR A 551 -33.60 17.57 4.81
N GLU A 552 -33.93 16.38 5.31
CA GLU A 552 -34.60 16.17 6.59
C GLU A 552 -33.71 16.58 7.76
N ALA A 553 -32.44 16.16 7.73
CA ALA A 553 -31.45 16.50 8.74
C ALA A 553 -31.19 18.02 8.78
N SER A 554 -31.08 18.67 7.62
CA SER A 554 -30.88 20.12 7.53
C SER A 554 -32.03 20.89 8.17
N LYS A 555 -33.26 20.45 7.91
CA LYS A 555 -34.44 21.02 8.60
C LYS A 555 -34.38 20.81 10.12
N ALA A 556 -34.00 19.62 10.56
CA ALA A 556 -33.89 19.27 11.97
C ALA A 556 -32.76 20.02 12.70
N ASN A 557 -31.70 20.37 12.01
CA ASN A 557 -30.58 21.13 12.56
C ASN A 557 -30.94 22.60 12.82
N ARG A 558 -31.97 23.12 12.13
CA ARG A 558 -32.40 24.52 12.29
C ARG A 558 -32.79 24.80 13.73
N GLY A 559 -32.10 25.76 14.38
CA GLY A 559 -32.31 26.14 15.76
C GLY A 559 -31.76 25.18 16.81
N ARG A 560 -31.25 24.00 16.36
CA ARG A 560 -30.57 22.99 17.20
C ARG A 560 -29.04 23.15 17.12
N ALA A 561 -28.49 23.30 15.93
CA ALA A 561 -27.07 23.52 15.74
C ALA A 561 -26.65 24.87 16.31
N LYS A 562 -25.49 24.91 16.97
CA LYS A 562 -24.93 26.10 17.61
C LYS A 562 -23.42 26.18 17.39
N LEU A 563 -22.93 27.38 17.19
CA LEU A 563 -21.50 27.64 17.27
C LEU A 563 -21.03 27.65 18.72
N LEU A 564 -19.93 26.95 18.99
CA LEU A 564 -19.21 27.03 20.27
C LEU A 564 -17.89 27.79 20.02
N GLY A 565 -17.79 29.01 20.53
CA GLY A 565 -16.65 29.87 20.24
C GLY A 565 -16.52 30.23 18.74
N SER A 566 -15.30 30.25 18.23
CA SER A 566 -15.02 30.68 16.86
C SER A 566 -14.90 29.53 15.85
N ASP A 567 -14.85 28.29 16.32
CA ASP A 567 -14.49 27.16 15.44
C ASP A 567 -15.25 25.87 15.72
N ALA A 568 -15.87 25.70 16.86
CA ALA A 568 -16.56 24.47 17.20
C ALA A 568 -18.05 24.53 16.88
N LEU A 569 -18.62 23.34 16.59
CA LEU A 569 -20.02 23.14 16.27
C LEU A 569 -20.63 22.14 17.26
N SER A 570 -21.84 22.41 17.76
CA SER A 570 -22.59 21.53 18.65
C SER A 570 -24.01 21.35 18.15
N GLY A 571 -24.66 20.26 18.57
CA GLY A 571 -26.07 19.96 18.29
C GLY A 571 -26.39 19.60 16.85
N ALA A 572 -25.41 19.54 15.96
CA ALA A 572 -25.62 19.19 14.56
C ALA A 572 -25.50 17.67 14.33
N ARG A 573 -26.31 17.16 13.43
CA ARG A 573 -26.27 15.77 13.00
C ARG A 573 -26.64 15.68 11.54
N LEU A 574 -25.75 15.18 10.69
CA LEU A 574 -26.01 15.06 9.26
C LEU A 574 -26.56 16.34 8.62
N GLY A 575 -26.48 16.54 7.34
CA GLY A 575 -27.03 17.71 6.66
C GLY A 575 -26.35 19.03 7.03
N PHE A 576 -26.94 20.13 6.61
CA PHE A 576 -26.39 21.46 6.85
C PHE A 576 -26.75 21.96 8.25
N PRO A 577 -25.74 22.41 9.04
CA PRO A 577 -25.98 22.90 10.40
C PRO A 577 -26.85 24.17 10.43
N PHE A 578 -26.59 25.10 9.49
CA PHE A 578 -27.19 26.44 9.48
C PHE A 578 -27.91 26.74 8.14
N PRO A 579 -29.05 26.10 7.84
CA PRO A 579 -29.81 26.40 6.60
C PRO A 579 -30.23 27.88 6.48
N ARG A 580 -30.28 28.61 7.59
CA ARG A 580 -30.49 30.05 7.64
C ARG A 580 -29.41 30.70 8.50
N PRO A 581 -28.22 30.92 7.91
CA PRO A 581 -27.10 31.44 8.64
C PRO A 581 -27.26 32.91 8.99
N GLU A 582 -26.75 33.28 10.16
CA GLU A 582 -26.75 34.67 10.67
C GLU A 582 -25.40 35.36 10.52
N ASN A 583 -24.33 34.60 10.34
CA ASN A 583 -22.96 35.13 10.23
C ASN A 583 -22.11 34.32 9.26
N GLY A 584 -20.92 34.83 8.94
CA GLY A 584 -20.02 34.23 7.98
C GLY A 584 -19.47 32.87 8.40
N VAL A 585 -19.28 32.61 9.70
CA VAL A 585 -18.79 31.34 10.20
C VAL A 585 -19.83 30.22 9.99
N GLU A 586 -21.10 30.52 10.22
CA GLU A 586 -22.19 29.56 9.96
C GLU A 586 -22.27 29.14 8.50
N ILE A 587 -22.06 30.08 7.56
CA ILE A 587 -22.01 29.79 6.13
C ILE A 587 -20.83 28.87 5.82
N MET A 588 -19.65 29.18 6.38
CA MET A 588 -18.47 28.36 6.17
C MET A 588 -18.59 26.97 6.81
N TRP A 589 -19.36 26.82 7.90
CA TRP A 589 -19.72 25.51 8.45
C TRP A 589 -20.59 24.72 7.50
N ASN A 590 -21.57 25.33 6.82
CA ASN A 590 -22.33 24.63 5.78
C ASN A 590 -21.42 24.12 4.66
N HIS A 591 -20.44 24.93 4.24
CA HIS A 591 -19.44 24.51 3.27
C HIS A 591 -18.63 23.28 3.74
N ARG A 592 -18.13 23.29 4.99
CA ARG A 592 -17.30 22.19 5.53
C ARG A 592 -18.07 20.90 5.73
N THR A 593 -19.37 21.00 6.03
CA THR A 593 -20.22 19.84 6.39
C THR A 593 -21.11 19.35 5.26
N ARG A 594 -21.00 19.94 4.05
CA ARG A 594 -21.84 19.58 2.91
C ARG A 594 -21.69 18.11 2.53
N TYR A 595 -22.73 17.53 1.99
CA TYR A 595 -22.77 16.14 1.55
C TYR A 595 -21.91 15.94 0.29
N ARG A 596 -21.07 14.91 0.32
CA ARG A 596 -20.14 14.53 -0.76
C ARG A 596 -20.13 13.02 -1.01
N GLY A 597 -21.22 12.30 -0.66
CA GLY A 597 -21.29 10.85 -0.55
C GLY A 597 -20.95 10.38 0.86
N ASP A 598 -21.17 9.10 1.16
CA ASP A 598 -20.75 8.50 2.44
C ASP A 598 -19.25 8.18 2.41
N SER A 599 -18.76 7.75 1.25
CA SER A 599 -17.33 7.57 0.94
C SER A 599 -17.05 7.91 -0.51
N ALA A 600 -15.79 8.19 -0.84
CA ALA A 600 -15.36 8.40 -2.21
C ALA A 600 -13.94 7.88 -2.43
N GLN A 601 -13.73 7.30 -3.61
CA GLN A 601 -12.40 6.95 -4.12
C GLN A 601 -12.23 7.49 -5.53
N PHE A 602 -11.17 8.24 -5.77
CA PHE A 602 -10.95 8.85 -7.08
C PHE A 602 -9.47 9.16 -7.33
N GLN A 603 -9.16 9.31 -8.60
CA GLN A 603 -7.91 9.87 -9.07
C GLN A 603 -8.16 11.29 -9.58
N ALA A 604 -7.19 12.15 -9.39
CA ALA A 604 -7.21 13.50 -9.93
C ALA A 604 -5.79 13.92 -10.32
N SER A 605 -5.68 14.62 -11.43
CA SER A 605 -4.44 15.27 -11.84
C SER A 605 -4.38 16.70 -11.34
N GLN A 606 -3.16 17.22 -11.21
CA GLN A 606 -2.88 18.60 -10.84
C GLN A 606 -1.65 19.10 -11.60
N ALA A 607 -1.65 20.37 -11.95
CA ALA A 607 -0.57 20.98 -12.72
C ALA A 607 -0.34 22.43 -12.32
N VAL A 608 0.93 22.83 -12.34
CA VAL A 608 1.32 24.26 -12.37
C VAL A 608 1.50 24.64 -13.83
N VAL A 609 0.91 25.75 -14.24
CA VAL A 609 1.04 26.31 -15.58
C VAL A 609 1.76 27.64 -15.49
N HIS A 610 2.82 27.79 -16.25
CA HIS A 610 3.65 29.00 -16.31
C HIS A 610 3.09 30.04 -17.30
N PRO A 611 3.51 31.31 -17.22
CA PRO A 611 2.95 32.39 -18.07
C PRO A 611 3.15 32.19 -19.57
N ASP A 612 4.14 31.42 -19.98
CA ASP A 612 4.42 31.05 -21.37
C ASP A 612 3.57 29.83 -21.84
N GLY A 613 2.78 29.25 -20.93
CA GLY A 613 1.96 28.07 -21.18
C GLY A 613 2.70 26.76 -20.95
N ASP A 614 3.95 26.78 -20.49
CA ASP A 614 4.69 25.59 -20.12
C ASP A 614 4.08 24.92 -18.89
N ILE A 615 4.01 23.59 -18.92
CA ILE A 615 3.55 22.73 -17.83
C ILE A 615 4.72 21.84 -17.41
N PRO A 616 5.66 22.36 -16.58
CA PRO A 616 6.88 21.65 -16.25
C PRO A 616 6.60 20.35 -15.48
N ARG A 617 5.46 20.29 -14.78
CA ARG A 617 5.05 19.10 -14.03
C ARG A 617 3.55 18.96 -13.94
N GLN A 618 3.10 17.74 -14.25
CA GLN A 618 1.76 17.28 -13.95
C GLN A 618 1.86 16.11 -12.97
N PHE A 619 1.03 16.11 -11.94
CA PHE A 619 1.00 15.07 -10.91
C PHE A 619 -0.36 14.41 -10.88
N LYS A 620 -0.35 13.13 -10.60
CA LYS A 620 -1.55 12.35 -10.37
C LYS A 620 -1.66 11.99 -8.90
N SER A 621 -2.78 12.33 -8.28
CA SER A 621 -3.08 12.00 -6.88
C SER A 621 -4.24 11.02 -6.80
N ASN A 622 -4.14 10.10 -5.86
CA ASN A 622 -5.21 9.18 -5.52
C ASN A 622 -5.78 9.58 -4.17
N TRP A 623 -7.08 9.49 -4.04
CA TRP A 623 -7.81 9.86 -2.84
C TRP A 623 -8.77 8.74 -2.46
N LYS A 624 -8.82 8.43 -1.16
CA LYS A 624 -9.84 7.61 -0.55
C LYS A 624 -10.31 8.35 0.69
N THR A 625 -11.62 8.62 0.77
CA THR A 625 -12.23 9.40 1.85
C THR A 625 -13.45 8.70 2.41
N TYR A 626 -13.70 8.90 3.70
CA TYR A 626 -14.90 8.49 4.40
C TYR A 626 -15.45 9.72 5.15
N TYR A 627 -16.63 10.18 4.74
CA TYR A 627 -17.25 11.40 5.28
C TYR A 627 -18.05 11.05 6.53
N ARG A 628 -17.43 11.20 7.70
CA ARG A 628 -18.01 10.72 8.95
C ARG A 628 -19.22 11.52 9.41
N TYR A 629 -19.15 12.86 9.31
CA TYR A 629 -20.29 13.72 9.67
C TYR A 629 -21.45 13.61 8.66
N ALA A 630 -21.15 13.66 7.38
CA ALA A 630 -22.14 13.69 6.31
C ALA A 630 -22.55 12.28 5.83
N ASN A 631 -22.34 11.24 6.64
CA ASN A 631 -22.64 9.86 6.31
C ASN A 631 -24.13 9.56 6.47
N VAL A 632 -24.81 9.26 5.37
CA VAL A 632 -26.25 8.94 5.37
C VAL A 632 -26.49 7.53 5.89
N SER A 633 -25.58 6.59 5.61
CA SER A 633 -25.72 5.19 6.03
C SER A 633 -25.45 4.98 7.52
N ASP A 634 -24.61 5.83 8.13
CA ASP A 634 -24.27 5.77 9.56
C ASP A 634 -24.24 7.18 10.17
N PRO A 635 -25.39 7.83 10.37
CA PRO A 635 -25.47 9.22 10.88
C PRO A 635 -25.00 9.34 12.33
N VAL A 636 -24.16 10.32 12.61
CA VAL A 636 -23.60 10.57 13.95
C VAL A 636 -23.84 12.02 14.39
N ASP A 637 -24.05 12.20 15.69
CA ASP A 637 -24.07 13.54 16.28
C ASP A 637 -22.64 14.07 16.41
N ILE A 638 -22.42 15.32 16.03
CA ILE A 638 -21.11 15.99 16.09
C ILE A 638 -20.56 16.03 17.52
N ASP A 639 -21.41 16.14 18.52
CA ASP A 639 -21.04 16.15 19.94
C ASP A 639 -20.49 14.81 20.43
N ARG A 640 -20.75 13.72 19.71
CA ARG A 640 -20.28 12.36 20.03
C ARG A 640 -19.06 11.95 19.22
N ASN A 641 -18.80 12.63 18.13
CA ASN A 641 -17.69 12.30 17.24
C ASN A 641 -17.14 13.56 16.58
N ASN A 642 -15.99 13.99 17.04
CA ASN A 642 -15.30 15.20 16.57
C ASN A 642 -14.65 15.05 15.17
N ILE A 643 -14.94 13.99 14.40
CA ILE A 643 -14.37 13.78 13.07
C ILE A 643 -15.38 14.13 11.98
N LEU A 644 -14.99 15.03 11.08
CA LEU A 644 -15.74 15.32 9.87
C LEU A 644 -15.43 14.35 8.75
N VAL A 645 -14.12 14.10 8.50
CA VAL A 645 -13.63 13.30 7.38
C VAL A 645 -12.41 12.48 7.80
N TYR A 646 -12.39 11.23 7.42
CA TYR A 646 -11.19 10.41 7.34
C TYR A 646 -10.71 10.37 5.89
N GLY A 647 -9.41 10.47 5.65
CA GLY A 647 -8.90 10.37 4.29
C GLY A 647 -7.47 9.87 4.21
N VAL A 648 -7.17 9.24 3.10
CA VAL A 648 -5.81 8.86 2.72
C VAL A 648 -5.55 9.29 1.29
N THR A 649 -4.38 9.89 1.06
CA THR A 649 -3.97 10.33 -0.27
C THR A 649 -2.52 9.96 -0.55
N TRP A 650 -2.24 9.68 -1.82
CA TRP A 650 -0.88 9.41 -2.28
C TRP A 650 -0.71 9.87 -3.72
N LEU A 651 0.50 10.29 -4.08
CA LEU A 651 0.85 10.63 -5.45
C LEU A 651 1.23 9.36 -6.21
N SER A 652 0.66 9.19 -7.40
CA SER A 652 1.15 8.21 -8.36
C SER A 652 2.01 8.94 -9.37
N ASP A 653 3.31 8.71 -9.28
CA ASP A 653 4.20 9.09 -10.36
C ASP A 653 4.21 7.96 -11.40
N SER A 654 4.20 8.28 -12.69
CA SER A 654 4.11 7.29 -13.76
C SER A 654 5.17 6.20 -13.61
N GLY A 655 4.74 5.01 -13.17
CA GLY A 655 5.57 3.81 -13.06
C GLY A 655 6.38 3.65 -11.76
N ARG A 656 6.20 4.46 -10.73
CA ARG A 656 6.84 4.30 -9.42
C ARG A 656 5.82 4.13 -8.32
N ASN A 657 6.11 3.22 -7.39
CA ASN A 657 5.36 3.13 -6.14
C ASN A 657 5.42 4.47 -5.40
N PRO A 658 4.34 4.89 -4.69
CA PRO A 658 4.36 6.13 -3.96
C PRO A 658 5.51 6.14 -2.96
N ASN A 659 6.25 7.24 -2.89
CA ASN A 659 7.32 7.39 -1.91
C ASN A 659 6.75 7.59 -0.50
N PHE A 660 5.59 8.23 -0.41
CA PHE A 660 4.88 8.46 0.83
C PHE A 660 3.37 8.48 0.61
N VAL A 661 2.64 8.18 1.67
CA VAL A 661 1.17 8.20 1.76
C VAL A 661 0.79 9.11 2.92
N VAL A 662 -0.15 9.99 2.73
CA VAL A 662 -0.67 10.88 3.77
C VAL A 662 -2.02 10.37 4.24
N LEU A 663 -2.13 10.07 5.52
CA LEU A 663 -3.39 9.78 6.20
C LEU A 663 -3.78 11.01 7.02
N PHE A 664 -5.04 11.40 6.97
CA PHE A 664 -5.54 12.53 7.72
C PHE A 664 -6.93 12.26 8.33
N HIS A 665 -7.15 12.83 9.53
CA HIS A 665 -8.45 12.91 10.16
C HIS A 665 -8.78 14.38 10.39
N GLU A 666 -9.81 14.87 9.70
CA GLU A 666 -10.29 16.23 9.83
C GLU A 666 -11.25 16.34 11.01
N THR A 667 -10.94 17.18 11.95
CA THR A 667 -11.73 17.39 13.15
C THR A 667 -12.70 18.55 13.01
N ALA A 668 -13.83 18.48 13.70
CA ALA A 668 -14.82 19.56 13.77
C ALA A 668 -14.32 20.71 14.67
N ASN A 669 -13.95 20.40 15.90
CA ASN A 669 -13.32 21.35 16.81
C ASN A 669 -11.80 21.29 16.66
N SER A 670 -11.27 21.98 15.66
CA SER A 670 -9.86 21.94 15.30
C SER A 670 -8.96 22.79 16.20
N ILE A 671 -9.50 23.60 17.10
CA ILE A 671 -8.74 24.36 18.10
C ILE A 671 -8.36 23.48 19.28
N GLU A 672 -9.34 22.73 19.85
CA GLU A 672 -9.12 21.85 20.99
C GLU A 672 -8.55 20.49 20.60
N ASP A 673 -8.99 19.94 19.46
CA ASP A 673 -8.51 18.68 18.89
C ASP A 673 -8.08 18.92 17.44
N PRO A 674 -6.84 19.37 17.20
CA PRO A 674 -6.36 19.69 15.86
C PRO A 674 -6.42 18.50 14.90
N ARG A 675 -6.50 18.79 13.60
CA ARG A 675 -6.36 17.83 12.51
C ARG A 675 -5.22 16.85 12.80
N LYS A 676 -5.48 15.56 12.65
CA LYS A 676 -4.48 14.50 12.85
C LYS A 676 -3.90 14.10 11.50
N LEU A 677 -2.59 14.08 11.39
CA LEU A 677 -1.87 13.76 10.16
C LEU A 677 -0.82 12.69 10.41
N TRP A 678 -0.72 11.73 9.51
CA TRP A 678 0.35 10.73 9.47
C TRP A 678 0.92 10.65 8.07
N VAL A 679 2.22 10.42 7.98
CA VAL A 679 2.93 10.14 6.73
C VAL A 679 3.53 8.75 6.81
N LEU A 680 3.17 7.90 5.89
CA LEU A 680 3.82 6.61 5.69
C LEU A 680 4.95 6.79 4.67
N LEU A 681 6.17 6.59 5.13
CA LEU A 681 7.36 6.47 4.27
C LEU A 681 7.39 5.04 3.72
N VAL A 682 6.86 4.83 2.52
CA VAL A 682 6.58 3.49 1.97
C VAL A 682 7.85 2.65 1.86
N LYS A 683 8.96 3.23 1.37
CA LYS A 683 10.24 2.52 1.21
C LYS A 683 10.85 2.00 2.52
N VAL A 684 10.55 2.68 3.63
CA VAL A 684 11.07 2.33 4.97
C VAL A 684 10.02 1.57 5.78
N GLY A 685 8.77 1.50 5.29
CA GLY A 685 7.64 0.87 5.97
C GLY A 685 7.29 1.56 7.31
N ARG A 686 7.60 2.87 7.46
CA ARG A 686 7.44 3.60 8.71
C ARG A 686 6.30 4.61 8.62
N MET A 687 5.29 4.46 9.49
CA MET A 687 4.23 5.44 9.70
C MET A 687 4.68 6.45 10.77
N LEU A 688 4.63 7.72 10.43
CA LEU A 688 5.00 8.83 11.33
C LEU A 688 3.78 9.72 11.52
N ARG A 689 3.39 9.99 12.77
CA ARG A 689 2.47 11.07 13.05
C ARG A 689 3.25 12.37 12.94
N ILE A 690 2.72 13.33 12.21
CA ILE A 690 3.33 14.64 12.04
C ILE A 690 2.47 15.69 12.74
N PRO A 691 3.06 16.80 13.21
CA PRO A 691 2.30 17.92 13.75
C PRO A 691 1.24 18.39 12.75
N PRO A 692 0.15 18.99 13.20
CA PRO A 692 -0.78 19.66 12.31
C PRO A 692 -0.02 20.66 11.45
N VAL A 693 -0.08 20.46 10.13
CA VAL A 693 0.54 21.37 9.15
C VAL A 693 -0.15 22.72 9.26
N GLY A 694 0.64 23.79 9.31
CA GLY A 694 0.09 25.16 9.35
C GLY A 694 -0.83 25.42 8.17
N TYR A 695 -1.87 26.20 8.37
CA TYR A 695 -2.87 26.50 7.34
C TYR A 695 -2.29 27.19 6.10
N ASP A 696 -1.25 27.99 6.28
CA ASP A 696 -0.51 28.74 5.26
C ASP A 696 0.76 28.03 4.75
N GLN A 697 0.90 26.73 5.05
CA GLN A 697 1.96 25.93 4.45
C GLN A 697 1.65 25.64 2.98
N PRO A 698 2.64 25.74 2.09
CA PRO A 698 2.45 25.40 0.67
C PRO A 698 1.99 23.94 0.51
N PHE A 699 0.99 23.75 -0.33
CA PHE A 699 0.59 22.42 -0.74
C PHE A 699 1.74 21.76 -1.55
N PRO A 700 2.07 20.51 -1.31
CA PRO A 700 3.19 19.86 -2.00
C PRO A 700 3.07 20.00 -3.52
N GLN A 701 4.18 20.35 -4.17
CA GLN A 701 4.33 20.44 -5.63
C GLN A 701 3.46 21.53 -6.32
N SER A 702 2.86 22.44 -5.56
CA SER A 702 2.11 23.57 -6.11
C SER A 702 2.98 24.81 -6.42
N GLU A 703 4.28 24.71 -6.27
CA GLU A 703 5.23 25.85 -6.37
C GLU A 703 4.80 27.07 -5.53
N SER A 704 4.25 26.80 -4.36
CA SER A 704 3.68 27.78 -3.43
C SER A 704 2.50 28.58 -3.97
N LEU A 705 1.85 28.14 -5.05
CA LEU A 705 0.64 28.77 -5.58
C LEU A 705 -0.63 28.39 -4.80
N TYR A 706 -0.57 27.31 -4.04
CA TYR A 706 -1.71 26.76 -3.31
C TYR A 706 -1.28 26.39 -1.89
N PHE A 707 -2.10 26.70 -0.91
CA PHE A 707 -1.84 26.42 0.51
C PHE A 707 -2.79 25.37 1.07
N ILE A 708 -2.42 24.78 2.19
CA ILE A 708 -3.17 23.66 2.80
C ILE A 708 -4.61 24.07 3.14
N ASP A 709 -4.86 25.29 3.58
CA ASP A 709 -6.21 25.76 3.90
C ASP A 709 -7.06 26.11 2.66
N GLN A 710 -6.47 26.10 1.47
CA GLN A 710 -7.18 26.33 0.21
C GLN A 710 -7.75 25.03 -0.38
N ILE A 711 -7.41 23.83 0.19
CA ILE A 711 -7.99 22.56 -0.21
C ILE A 711 -9.52 22.68 -0.12
N ASP A 712 -10.22 22.17 -1.16
CA ASP A 712 -11.67 22.23 -1.25
C ASP A 712 -12.22 23.69 -1.13
N MET A 713 -11.51 24.63 -1.73
CA MET A 713 -11.71 26.09 -1.69
C MET A 713 -11.46 26.73 -0.33
N TYR A 714 -11.77 26.05 0.79
CA TYR A 714 -11.38 26.40 2.15
C TYR A 714 -11.44 25.19 3.08
N ASN A 715 -10.33 24.86 3.72
CA ASN A 715 -10.23 23.76 4.70
C ASN A 715 -9.30 24.15 5.86
N GLY A 716 -9.68 25.16 6.62
CA GLY A 716 -8.94 25.67 7.77
C GLY A 716 -9.84 25.88 9.01
N ALA A 717 -9.22 26.13 10.16
CA ALA A 717 -9.93 26.64 11.33
C ALA A 717 -10.35 28.09 11.12
N PHE A 718 -11.44 28.48 11.74
CA PHE A 718 -11.97 29.83 11.57
C PHE A 718 -11.30 30.88 12.48
N ASP A 719 -10.40 30.46 13.34
CA ASP A 719 -9.77 31.28 14.39
C ASP A 719 -8.75 32.30 13.88
N ARG A 720 -8.25 32.16 12.65
CA ARG A 720 -7.27 33.08 12.07
C ARG A 720 -7.85 34.38 11.53
N TYR A 721 -9.15 34.38 11.24
CA TYR A 721 -9.86 35.50 10.63
C TYR A 721 -11.02 35.98 11.48
N VAL A 722 -11.34 37.25 11.31
CA VAL A 722 -12.65 37.82 11.68
C VAL A 722 -13.54 37.65 10.44
N TRP A 723 -14.64 36.93 10.59
CA TRP A 723 -15.55 36.57 9.51
C TRP A 723 -16.75 37.51 9.51
N ARG A 724 -16.90 38.34 8.51
CA ARG A 724 -17.99 39.28 8.36
C ARG A 724 -18.91 38.84 7.20
N LEU A 725 -20.16 38.65 7.49
CA LEU A 725 -21.18 38.46 6.45
C LEU A 725 -21.45 39.79 5.76
N VAL A 726 -21.20 39.87 4.45
CA VAL A 726 -21.45 41.09 3.64
C VAL A 726 -22.91 41.10 3.16
N GLY A 727 -23.45 39.92 2.80
CA GLY A 727 -24.80 39.78 2.30
C GLY A 727 -24.91 38.83 1.13
N LYS A 728 -26.00 38.85 0.40
CA LYS A 728 -26.21 38.07 -0.81
C LYS A 728 -26.00 38.94 -2.06
N ARG A 729 -25.56 38.33 -3.16
CA ARG A 729 -25.43 38.95 -4.49
C ARG A 729 -25.75 37.97 -5.59
N GLU A 730 -26.26 38.45 -6.70
CA GLU A 730 -26.31 37.70 -7.95
C GLU A 730 -24.97 37.83 -8.66
N MET A 731 -24.33 36.69 -8.96
CA MET A 731 -23.03 36.72 -9.60
C MET A 731 -22.90 35.61 -10.64
N TYR A 732 -22.12 35.91 -11.68
CA TYR A 732 -21.69 34.90 -12.65
C TYR A 732 -20.61 34.02 -12.05
N ILE A 733 -20.92 32.74 -11.83
CA ILE A 733 -20.05 31.77 -11.19
C ILE A 733 -19.86 30.53 -12.07
N PRO A 734 -18.75 29.82 -11.93
CA PRO A 734 -18.57 28.54 -12.62
C PRO A 734 -19.61 27.53 -12.09
N TYR A 735 -20.44 26.99 -12.99
CA TYR A 735 -21.52 26.10 -12.62
C TYR A 735 -21.78 25.06 -13.72
N ASN A 736 -22.26 23.86 -13.34
CA ASN A 736 -22.51 22.76 -14.26
C ASN A 736 -21.34 22.46 -15.23
N SER A 737 -20.13 22.40 -14.65
CA SER A 737 -18.85 22.35 -15.38
C SER A 737 -18.54 20.96 -15.95
N TYR A 738 -19.54 20.32 -16.57
CA TYR A 738 -19.43 18.94 -17.10
C TYR A 738 -18.39 18.84 -18.22
N ARG A 739 -18.26 19.86 -19.07
CA ARG A 739 -17.30 19.88 -20.20
C ARG A 739 -15.85 19.75 -19.75
N LEU A 740 -15.51 20.24 -18.56
CA LEU A 740 -14.19 20.11 -17.96
C LEU A 740 -13.92 18.71 -17.39
N ASN A 741 -14.93 17.81 -17.36
CA ASN A 741 -14.86 16.53 -16.68
C ASN A 741 -15.30 15.32 -17.53
N ASP A 742 -15.97 15.53 -18.66
CA ASP A 742 -16.55 14.46 -19.47
C ASP A 742 -15.53 13.80 -20.46
N GLY A 743 -14.31 14.30 -20.50
CA GLY A 743 -13.24 13.81 -21.37
C GLY A 743 -13.28 14.40 -22.80
N ARG A 744 -14.18 15.32 -23.07
CA ARG A 744 -14.27 16.03 -24.37
C ARG A 744 -13.04 16.87 -24.62
N TYR A 745 -12.55 17.56 -23.58
CA TYR A 745 -11.31 18.32 -23.59
C TYR A 745 -10.24 17.54 -22.83
N ARG A 746 -9.08 17.36 -23.47
CA ARG A 746 -7.90 16.82 -22.81
C ARG A 746 -7.24 17.88 -21.92
N TYR A 747 -6.34 17.45 -21.04
CA TYR A 747 -5.62 18.41 -20.19
C TYR A 747 -4.80 19.39 -21.01
N ASP A 748 -4.18 18.94 -22.12
CA ASP A 748 -3.44 19.81 -23.04
C ASP A 748 -4.34 20.90 -23.69
N ASP A 749 -5.63 20.60 -23.90
CA ASP A 749 -6.60 21.56 -24.40
C ASP A 749 -7.13 22.48 -23.28
N THR A 750 -7.36 21.92 -22.11
CA THR A 750 -7.92 22.62 -20.95
C THR A 750 -6.92 23.60 -20.35
N LEU A 751 -5.63 23.23 -20.27
CA LEU A 751 -4.55 23.98 -19.62
C LEU A 751 -3.73 24.80 -20.62
N LYS A 752 -4.18 24.87 -21.85
CA LYS A 752 -3.48 25.57 -22.93
C LYS A 752 -3.51 27.09 -22.72
N GLY A 753 -2.34 27.65 -22.43
CA GLY A 753 -2.18 29.10 -22.31
C GLY A 753 -2.16 29.60 -20.85
N ARG A 754 -2.47 30.87 -20.66
CA ARG A 754 -2.29 31.64 -19.43
C ARG A 754 -3.46 31.55 -18.45
N PHE A 755 -4.53 30.85 -18.85
CA PHE A 755 -5.73 30.61 -18.07
C PHE A 755 -6.43 29.36 -18.62
N ILE A 756 -7.38 28.82 -17.87
CA ILE A 756 -8.18 27.68 -18.32
C ILE A 756 -8.92 28.01 -19.61
N ASN A 757 -8.99 27.05 -20.53
CA ASN A 757 -9.62 27.25 -21.83
C ASN A 757 -11.10 27.65 -21.71
N PRO A 758 -11.48 28.87 -22.13
CA PRO A 758 -12.86 29.34 -21.99
C PRO A 758 -13.90 28.47 -22.70
N GLU A 759 -13.53 27.77 -23.79
CA GLU A 759 -14.45 26.87 -24.51
C GLU A 759 -14.91 25.68 -23.66
N ALA A 760 -14.10 25.29 -22.67
CA ALA A 760 -14.41 24.21 -21.75
C ALA A 760 -15.17 24.71 -20.51
N THR A 761 -15.22 26.01 -20.26
CA THR A 761 -15.86 26.59 -19.08
C THR A 761 -17.35 26.88 -19.28
N ARG A 762 -18.09 26.96 -18.20
CA ARG A 762 -19.49 27.35 -18.18
C ARG A 762 -19.74 28.24 -16.96
N TYR A 763 -20.30 29.45 -17.20
CA TYR A 763 -20.68 30.38 -16.17
C TYR A 763 -22.19 30.57 -16.19
N GLU A 764 -22.81 30.65 -15.01
CA GLU A 764 -24.24 30.89 -14.83
C GLU A 764 -24.48 31.98 -13.79
N LEU A 765 -25.58 32.71 -13.89
CA LEU A 765 -25.96 33.69 -12.89
C LEU A 765 -26.62 32.99 -11.69
N HIS A 766 -26.03 33.06 -10.52
CA HIS A 766 -26.58 32.48 -9.29
C HIS A 766 -26.55 33.48 -8.14
N CYS A 767 -27.36 33.22 -7.12
CA CYS A 767 -27.32 33.94 -5.86
C CYS A 767 -26.23 33.37 -4.95
N VAL A 768 -25.28 34.19 -4.53
CA VAL A 768 -24.17 33.79 -3.64
C VAL A 768 -24.17 34.60 -2.34
N TRP A 769 -23.76 33.95 -1.26
CA TRP A 769 -23.38 34.62 -0.04
C TRP A 769 -21.98 35.18 -0.17
N VAL A 770 -21.78 36.41 0.25
CA VAL A 770 -20.46 37.10 0.24
C VAL A 770 -19.97 37.25 1.67
N ILE A 771 -18.79 36.71 1.94
CA ILE A 771 -18.16 36.72 3.25
C ILE A 771 -16.77 37.34 3.14
N GLU A 772 -16.48 38.28 3.99
CA GLU A 772 -15.14 38.87 4.13
C GLU A 772 -14.47 38.28 5.37
N ALA A 773 -13.27 37.76 5.21
CA ALA A 773 -12.42 37.24 6.27
C ALA A 773 -11.15 38.12 6.36
N THR A 774 -10.99 38.85 7.47
CA THR A 774 -9.83 39.72 7.70
C THR A 774 -8.96 39.12 8.80
N GLU A 775 -7.64 39.11 8.62
CA GLU A 775 -6.66 38.55 9.54
C GLU A 775 -6.90 39.02 10.98
N ARG A 776 -6.92 38.12 11.96
CA ARG A 776 -7.19 38.40 13.37
C ARG A 776 -5.87 38.63 14.11
N GLY A 777 -5.54 39.89 14.34
CA GLY A 777 -4.50 40.30 15.30
C GLY A 777 -3.13 39.62 15.06
N LYS A 778 -2.66 38.85 16.04
CA LYS A 778 -1.32 38.21 16.01
C LYS A 778 -1.26 36.89 15.29
N LYS A 779 -2.38 36.30 14.86
CA LYS A 779 -2.44 35.02 14.13
C LYS A 779 -2.19 35.28 12.63
N ARG A 780 -0.92 35.37 12.26
CA ARG A 780 -0.52 35.71 10.90
C ARG A 780 -0.87 34.64 9.88
N HIS A 781 -1.28 35.07 8.69
CA HIS A 781 -1.46 34.27 7.50
C HIS A 781 -0.80 35.00 6.30
N VAL A 782 -0.48 34.31 5.22
CA VAL A 782 0.05 34.95 4.00
C VAL A 782 -0.97 35.90 3.37
N PHE A 783 -2.27 35.62 3.53
CA PHE A 783 -3.36 36.47 3.08
C PHE A 783 -3.89 37.35 4.24
N GLY A 784 -3.75 38.66 4.11
CA GLY A 784 -4.28 39.60 5.09
C GLY A 784 -5.80 39.73 5.08
N LYS A 785 -6.41 39.52 3.89
CA LYS A 785 -7.86 39.54 3.68
C LYS A 785 -8.26 38.51 2.62
N ARG A 786 -9.42 37.88 2.80
CA ARG A 786 -10.03 36.98 1.82
C ARG A 786 -11.51 37.30 1.64
N ILE A 787 -12.02 37.20 0.42
CA ILE A 787 -13.45 37.33 0.13
C ILE A 787 -13.92 36.01 -0.47
N PHE A 788 -14.91 35.39 0.18
CA PHE A 788 -15.48 34.12 -0.22
C PHE A 788 -16.86 34.36 -0.83
N TYR A 789 -17.13 33.71 -1.93
CA TYR A 789 -18.42 33.67 -2.58
C TYR A 789 -18.95 32.24 -2.51
N VAL A 790 -20.07 32.06 -1.82
CA VAL A 790 -20.65 30.74 -1.50
C VAL A 790 -21.98 30.62 -2.19
N ASP A 791 -22.13 29.65 -3.07
CA ASP A 791 -23.39 29.38 -3.77
C ASP A 791 -24.48 28.96 -2.75
N GLU A 792 -25.66 29.59 -2.85
CA GLU A 792 -26.73 29.33 -1.86
C GLU A 792 -27.40 27.98 -2.02
N ASP A 793 -27.43 27.40 -3.23
CA ASP A 793 -28.06 26.09 -3.48
C ASP A 793 -27.20 24.93 -2.98
N SER A 794 -25.89 25.06 -3.13
CA SER A 794 -24.96 23.96 -2.84
C SER A 794 -24.10 24.15 -1.59
N TRP A 795 -24.04 25.36 -1.04
CA TRP A 795 -23.10 25.76 0.01
C TRP A 795 -21.62 25.54 -0.37
N ASN A 796 -21.32 25.39 -1.66
CA ASN A 796 -19.94 25.37 -2.11
C ASN A 796 -19.38 26.78 -2.16
N VAL A 797 -18.14 26.95 -1.67
CA VAL A 797 -17.35 28.12 -2.02
C VAL A 797 -16.97 27.97 -3.49
N VAL A 798 -17.36 28.90 -4.33
CA VAL A 798 -17.17 28.85 -5.79
C VAL A 798 -16.09 29.80 -6.27
N LEU A 799 -15.90 30.95 -5.59
CA LEU A 799 -14.85 31.93 -5.86
C LEU A 799 -14.21 32.38 -4.56
N VAL A 800 -12.90 32.65 -4.60
CA VAL A 800 -12.16 33.28 -3.48
C VAL A 800 -11.17 34.31 -4.00
N GLU A 801 -11.27 35.53 -3.48
CA GLU A 801 -10.30 36.58 -3.70
C GLU A 801 -9.36 36.67 -2.49
N ASN A 802 -8.08 36.45 -2.73
CA ASN A 802 -7.06 36.44 -1.70
C ASN A 802 -6.19 37.69 -1.85
N HIS A 803 -6.24 38.54 -0.85
CA HIS A 803 -5.49 39.77 -0.81
C HIS A 803 -4.23 39.61 0.06
N ASP A 804 -3.15 40.27 -0.34
CA ASP A 804 -1.96 40.39 0.49
C ASP A 804 -2.22 41.27 1.74
N ARG A 805 -1.20 41.49 2.54
CA ARG A 805 -1.34 42.34 3.77
C ARG A 805 -1.47 43.80 3.48
N GLU A 806 -1.01 44.23 2.32
CA GLU A 806 -1.16 45.60 1.82
C GLU A 806 -2.55 45.87 1.24
N GLY A 807 -3.39 44.81 1.15
CA GLY A 807 -4.77 44.85 0.65
C GLY A 807 -4.89 44.70 -0.87
N ASN A 808 -3.81 44.43 -1.59
CA ASN A 808 -3.85 44.20 -3.03
C ASN A 808 -4.38 42.80 -3.32
N LEU A 809 -5.24 42.66 -4.32
CA LEU A 809 -5.66 41.37 -4.81
C LEU A 809 -4.46 40.62 -5.41
N TRP A 810 -4.08 39.53 -4.77
CA TRP A 810 -2.90 38.76 -5.14
C TRP A 810 -3.26 37.47 -5.86
N ARG A 811 -4.17 36.64 -5.26
CA ARG A 811 -4.58 35.38 -5.87
C ARG A 811 -6.08 35.26 -5.96
N PHE A 812 -6.51 34.67 -7.04
CA PHE A 812 -7.91 34.40 -7.32
C PHE A 812 -8.14 32.90 -7.49
N GLN A 813 -9.16 32.35 -6.82
CA GLN A 813 -9.54 30.95 -6.96
C GLN A 813 -10.90 30.82 -7.59
N GLU A 814 -11.01 29.87 -8.51
CA GLU A 814 -12.28 29.41 -9.09
C GLU A 814 -12.48 27.92 -8.78
N GLY A 815 -13.64 27.58 -8.25
CA GLY A 815 -14.10 26.21 -8.11
C GLY A 815 -15.16 25.92 -9.17
N HIS A 816 -14.84 25.14 -10.17
CA HIS A 816 -15.75 24.79 -11.25
C HIS A 816 -16.75 23.74 -10.74
N LEU A 817 -17.94 24.22 -10.31
CA LEU A 817 -18.94 23.41 -9.63
C LEU A 817 -19.52 22.35 -10.55
N LEU A 818 -19.60 21.12 -10.03
CA LEU A 818 -20.11 19.93 -10.69
C LEU A 818 -21.06 19.18 -9.76
N GLN A 819 -22.23 18.80 -10.24
CA GLN A 819 -23.17 17.90 -9.57
C GLN A 819 -22.91 16.47 -10.04
N PHE A 820 -22.47 15.59 -9.15
CA PHE A 820 -22.49 14.15 -9.37
C PHE A 820 -23.93 13.66 -9.14
N TYR A 821 -24.75 13.78 -10.18
CA TYR A 821 -26.20 13.56 -10.08
C TYR A 821 -26.58 12.15 -9.63
N GLN A 822 -25.78 11.13 -9.96
CA GLN A 822 -25.98 9.74 -9.52
C GLN A 822 -25.85 9.56 -7.99
N ARG A 823 -25.24 10.50 -7.29
CA ARG A 823 -25.08 10.51 -5.84
C ARG A 823 -25.68 11.76 -5.17
N GLN A 824 -26.20 12.67 -5.98
CA GLN A 824 -26.72 13.98 -5.53
C GLN A 824 -25.67 14.71 -4.63
N ALA A 825 -24.42 14.69 -5.07
CA ALA A 825 -23.28 15.26 -4.36
C ALA A 825 -22.59 16.32 -5.22
N THR A 826 -22.10 17.40 -4.61
CA THR A 826 -21.45 18.52 -5.31
C THR A 826 -19.96 18.59 -5.02
N TYR A 827 -19.17 18.86 -6.04
CA TYR A 827 -17.73 19.06 -5.97
C TYR A 827 -17.31 20.23 -6.86
N SER A 828 -16.22 20.90 -6.48
CA SER A 828 -15.49 21.81 -7.37
C SER A 828 -14.39 21.03 -8.10
N ALA A 829 -14.57 20.79 -9.38
CA ALA A 829 -13.65 20.02 -10.22
C ALA A 829 -13.60 20.60 -11.64
N PRO A 830 -12.47 21.24 -12.04
CA PRO A 830 -11.28 21.52 -11.25
C PRO A 830 -11.43 22.72 -10.29
N VAL A 831 -10.40 22.88 -9.41
CA VAL A 831 -10.15 24.11 -8.66
C VAL A 831 -8.92 24.76 -9.27
N VAL A 832 -9.04 26.03 -9.65
CA VAL A 832 -7.96 26.80 -10.26
C VAL A 832 -7.57 27.97 -9.40
N THR A 833 -6.29 28.14 -9.15
CA THR A 833 -5.74 29.29 -8.40
C THR A 833 -4.79 30.08 -9.30
N TYR A 834 -5.19 31.28 -9.64
CA TYR A 834 -4.39 32.21 -10.45
C TYR A 834 -3.55 33.11 -9.55
N ASP A 835 -2.26 33.22 -9.80
CA ASP A 835 -1.42 34.26 -9.21
C ASP A 835 -1.42 35.50 -10.13
N LEU A 836 -2.09 36.53 -9.69
CA LEU A 836 -2.27 37.74 -10.48
C LEU A 836 -1.03 38.64 -10.52
N LYS A 837 0.01 38.34 -9.71
CA LYS A 837 1.28 39.04 -9.70
C LYS A 837 2.27 38.49 -10.72
N ASP A 838 2.50 37.18 -10.71
CA ASP A 838 3.47 36.52 -11.59
C ASP A 838 2.87 35.89 -12.84
N GLY A 839 1.57 35.62 -12.84
CA GLY A 839 0.83 35.07 -13.99
C GLY A 839 0.85 33.57 -14.13
N ARG A 840 1.42 32.84 -13.14
CA ARG A 840 1.25 31.37 -13.03
C ARG A 840 -0.13 31.03 -12.52
N TYR A 841 -0.58 29.82 -12.80
CA TYR A 841 -1.75 29.27 -12.12
C TYR A 841 -1.56 27.81 -11.78
N PHE A 842 -2.27 27.35 -10.75
CA PHE A 842 -2.32 25.97 -10.31
C PHE A 842 -3.72 25.42 -10.53
N ALA A 843 -3.83 24.37 -11.34
CA ALA A 843 -5.06 23.63 -11.55
C ALA A 843 -5.01 22.34 -10.74
N ASN A 844 -6.01 22.12 -9.90
CA ASN A 844 -6.14 20.95 -9.03
C ASN A 844 -7.47 20.26 -9.28
N PHE A 845 -7.58 18.97 -8.95
CA PHE A 845 -8.81 18.19 -9.16
C PHE A 845 -9.23 18.08 -10.64
N LEU A 846 -8.27 17.94 -11.54
CA LEU A 846 -8.51 17.62 -12.93
C LEU A 846 -8.91 16.14 -13.04
N THR A 847 -10.09 15.84 -13.60
CA THR A 847 -10.64 14.47 -13.67
C THR A 847 -10.99 14.03 -15.10
N ALA A 848 -10.87 14.90 -16.10
CA ALA A 848 -11.27 14.61 -17.48
C ALA A 848 -10.58 13.36 -18.08
N GLU A 849 -9.31 13.13 -17.76
CA GLU A 849 -8.54 11.99 -18.27
C GLU A 849 -8.41 10.85 -17.25
N GLU A 850 -8.98 11.01 -16.03
CA GLU A 850 -8.92 10.02 -14.99
C GLU A 850 -10.14 9.07 -15.03
N PRO A 851 -10.05 7.89 -14.38
CA PRO A 851 -11.21 7.05 -14.17
C PRO A 851 -12.35 7.79 -13.45
N PRO A 852 -13.61 7.43 -13.69
CA PRO A 852 -14.74 7.99 -12.96
C PRO A 852 -14.55 7.83 -11.45
N PRO A 853 -14.93 8.82 -10.62
CA PRO A 853 -14.97 8.66 -9.17
C PRO A 853 -15.94 7.56 -8.75
N GLU A 854 -15.52 6.74 -7.79
CA GLU A 854 -16.35 5.76 -7.12
C GLU A 854 -16.86 6.35 -5.81
N PHE A 855 -18.19 6.30 -5.60
CA PHE A 855 -18.85 6.75 -4.37
C PHE A 855 -19.48 5.58 -3.63
N ASP A 856 -19.64 5.74 -2.30
CA ASP A 856 -20.27 4.77 -1.41
C ASP A 856 -19.69 3.36 -1.60
N VAL A 857 -18.35 3.32 -1.68
CA VAL A 857 -17.60 2.10 -1.99
C VAL A 857 -17.85 1.05 -0.90
N PRO A 858 -18.38 -0.13 -1.24
CA PRO A 858 -18.67 -1.16 -0.25
C PRO A 858 -17.45 -1.56 0.57
N GLY A 859 -17.62 -1.70 1.88
CA GLY A 859 -16.55 -2.12 2.79
C GLY A 859 -15.56 -1.02 3.17
N ILE A 860 -15.78 0.23 2.79
CA ILE A 860 -15.03 1.37 3.33
C ILE A 860 -15.70 1.84 4.61
N ASP A 861 -14.98 1.76 5.72
CA ASP A 861 -15.39 2.27 7.02
C ASP A 861 -14.26 3.06 7.72
N SER A 862 -14.53 3.59 8.91
CA SER A 862 -13.55 4.35 9.68
C SER A 862 -12.30 3.54 10.06
N GLN A 863 -12.42 2.21 10.17
CA GLN A 863 -11.31 1.32 10.51
C GLN A 863 -10.25 1.25 9.39
N ASP A 864 -10.67 1.45 8.14
CA ASP A 864 -9.74 1.51 6.99
C ASP A 864 -8.72 2.66 7.10
N PHE A 865 -9.04 3.68 7.88
CA PHE A 865 -8.22 4.86 8.10
C PHE A 865 -7.45 4.85 9.42
N LEU A 866 -7.36 3.70 10.08
CA LEU A 866 -6.43 3.53 11.19
C LEU A 866 -4.99 3.51 10.66
N PRO A 867 -4.03 4.19 11.31
CA PRO A 867 -2.64 4.24 10.86
C PRO A 867 -2.04 2.87 10.59
N ALA A 868 -2.36 1.90 11.45
CA ALA A 868 -1.89 0.53 11.29
C ALA A 868 -2.44 -0.16 10.03
N ARG A 869 -3.73 0.04 9.69
CA ARG A 869 -4.32 -0.55 8.47
C ARG A 869 -3.79 0.10 7.19
N VAL A 870 -3.61 1.42 7.20
CA VAL A 870 -2.99 2.14 6.09
C VAL A 870 -1.56 1.67 5.88
N LYS A 871 -0.77 1.54 6.94
CA LYS A 871 0.60 1.00 6.87
C LYS A 871 0.62 -0.37 6.18
N VAL A 872 -0.23 -1.31 6.58
CA VAL A 872 -0.28 -2.66 5.98
C VAL A 872 -0.68 -2.63 4.50
N ARG A 873 -1.65 -1.78 4.14
CA ARG A 873 -2.12 -1.67 2.75
C ARG A 873 -1.00 -1.26 1.79
N PHE A 874 -0.15 -0.32 2.19
CA PHE A 874 0.88 0.26 1.33
C PHE A 874 2.29 -0.29 1.54
N SER A 875 2.51 -1.16 2.53
CA SER A 875 3.80 -1.82 2.76
C SER A 875 3.91 -3.21 2.08
N ARG A 876 2.91 -3.61 1.30
CA ARG A 876 2.87 -4.89 0.57
C ARG A 876 3.51 -4.80 -0.80
#